data_251d751c72a9a1fbbcbc1da8f13e4198
#
_entry.id   251d751c72a9a1fbbcbc1da8f13e4198
#
_cell.length_a   1.000
_cell.length_b   1.000
_cell.length_c   1.000
_cell.angle_alpha   90.00
_cell.angle_beta   90.00
_cell.angle_gamma   90.00
#
_symmetry.space_group_name_H-M   'P 1'
#
loop_
_entity.id
_entity.type
_entity.pdbx_description
1 polymer ?
#
loop_
_entity_poly.entity_id
_entity_poly.type
_entity_poly.pdbx_seq_one_letter_code
_entity_poly.pdbx_strand_id
1 'polypeptide(L)'
;MGSNIFGIGQTALNAAQIGLSTTGHNIANAATPGYSRQVVIQGASLPQGFGYGFVGQGTQVDDIKRMYSDALGARVLSAQTSSSQLDSYNTQIKQIDNLLADPTAGLSPALQDFFKGLQDLAANPSTAASRQAVLSSAQALTSRFQGLEGRLDEIRQGVSSEIASSVGTINSYAQQIAKLNDTIEKVQSASDGKAANDLLDQRDQLVADLSKEIKVSVVPQDGKYNIFIGSGQPLVVGIQPFALKAAVSPTDPSRTEVAFESGGKDILIAESSLPGGRLGGLMEFRSKTLDVAQNSLGRVAIGLASTFNAQHKLGQDLNDQPGGDFFTLATITPTPSNANIGNAQLTASITNPSALTTSDYQVQFDGTNYKLTRLSDNTALSVSTLAAAQTAASNEGFSFSIASGAPSTGDQFLIQPTANGASGINVAITDTSKIAAAAPIRTAASSTNSGSGKISAGVLNSAPGAASVITLSYDSATNSLSGFPAVPVSVTGNGTTTNFAAGASVAYTPGATISFGGMSLTLSGTPANNDKFTISPNTNGKGDSRNALLLGALQSANTLSNGTTTYQGAYAQLVSLVGNKANELQVTSKAGETLLAQAQQAQQAESGVNLDEEAANLLRYQQAYQAAGKVMQIASQMFDTLLSLGK
;
A
#
# COMPACT_ATOMS: atom_id res chain seq x y z
N MET A 1 31.23 7.74 -75.33
CA MET A 1 31.32 6.47 -74.56
C MET A 1 32.18 6.59 -73.29
N GLY A 2 33.30 7.34 -73.32
CA GLY A 2 34.17 7.47 -72.13
C GLY A 2 33.57 8.16 -70.93
N SER A 3 32.64 9.14 -71.09
CA SER A 3 31.97 9.85 -69.98
C SER A 3 31.00 8.96 -69.21
N ASN A 4 30.42 7.92 -69.82
CA ASN A 4 29.45 7.05 -69.11
C ASN A 4 30.17 6.04 -68.21
N ILE A 5 31.30 5.47 -68.59
CA ILE A 5 32.09 4.53 -67.79
C ILE A 5 32.67 5.26 -66.54
N PHE A 6 33.13 6.50 -66.75
CA PHE A 6 33.63 7.34 -65.67
C PHE A 6 32.52 7.65 -64.60
N GLY A 7 31.31 8.01 -65.07
CA GLY A 7 30.15 8.23 -64.23
C GLY A 7 29.74 6.98 -63.46
N ILE A 8 29.72 5.80 -64.11
CA ILE A 8 29.45 4.52 -63.48
C ILE A 8 30.50 4.20 -62.40
N GLY A 9 31.78 4.41 -62.67
CA GLY A 9 32.86 4.22 -61.71
C GLY A 9 32.75 5.17 -60.50
N GLN A 10 32.43 6.42 -60.77
CA GLN A 10 32.25 7.44 -59.72
C GLN A 10 31.05 7.10 -58.80
N THR A 11 29.90 6.74 -59.36
CA THR A 11 28.71 6.37 -58.57
C THR A 11 28.95 5.11 -57.72
N ALA A 12 29.63 4.10 -58.28
CA ALA A 12 30.00 2.88 -57.58
C ALA A 12 30.98 3.15 -56.41
N LEU A 13 32.00 4.04 -56.69
CA LEU A 13 32.97 4.44 -55.67
C LEU A 13 32.29 5.17 -54.50
N ASN A 14 31.38 6.10 -54.79
CA ASN A 14 30.60 6.83 -53.77
C ASN A 14 29.71 5.87 -52.96
N ALA A 15 29.00 4.95 -53.63
CA ALA A 15 28.17 3.97 -52.93
C ALA A 15 29.00 3.03 -52.02
N ALA A 16 30.18 2.59 -52.47
CA ALA A 16 31.09 1.79 -51.64
C ALA A 16 31.65 2.58 -50.43
N GLN A 17 31.96 3.87 -50.63
CA GLN A 17 32.44 4.75 -49.54
C GLN A 17 31.37 4.96 -48.48
N ILE A 18 30.11 5.19 -48.87
CA ILE A 18 28.97 5.32 -47.93
C ILE A 18 28.78 4.00 -47.21
N GLY A 19 28.86 2.84 -47.91
CA GLY A 19 28.79 1.53 -47.27
C GLY A 19 29.87 1.30 -46.21
N LEU A 20 31.14 1.67 -46.52
CA LEU A 20 32.25 1.61 -45.57
C LEU A 20 32.01 2.50 -44.34
N SER A 21 31.54 3.73 -44.56
CA SER A 21 31.24 4.68 -43.48
C SER A 21 30.12 4.17 -42.58
N THR A 22 29.03 3.65 -43.16
CA THR A 22 27.89 3.12 -42.41
C THR A 22 28.27 1.86 -41.61
N THR A 23 29.05 0.94 -42.22
CA THR A 23 29.56 -0.25 -41.54
C THR A 23 30.50 0.13 -40.39
N GLY A 24 31.42 1.10 -40.61
CA GLY A 24 32.28 1.63 -39.55
C GLY A 24 31.49 2.28 -38.42
N HIS A 25 30.42 3.00 -38.74
CA HIS A 25 29.51 3.60 -37.77
C HIS A 25 28.78 2.54 -36.95
N ASN A 26 28.25 1.46 -37.58
CA ASN A 26 27.65 0.33 -36.91
C ASN A 26 28.63 -0.33 -35.91
N ILE A 27 29.85 -0.61 -36.34
CA ILE A 27 30.89 -1.23 -35.50
C ILE A 27 31.21 -0.34 -34.30
N ALA A 28 31.38 0.97 -34.52
CA ALA A 28 31.71 1.92 -33.46
C ALA A 28 30.62 2.03 -32.41
N ASN A 29 29.36 1.86 -32.81
CA ASN A 29 28.19 1.99 -31.93
C ASN A 29 27.58 0.65 -31.49
N ALA A 30 28.22 -0.48 -31.78
CA ALA A 30 27.68 -1.81 -31.44
C ALA A 30 27.36 -2.00 -29.94
N ALA A 31 28.09 -1.31 -29.07
CA ALA A 31 27.86 -1.32 -27.60
C ALA A 31 27.06 -0.12 -27.08
N THR A 32 26.63 0.80 -27.95
CA THR A 32 25.86 1.98 -27.55
C THR A 32 24.42 1.58 -27.24
N PRO A 33 23.90 1.80 -26.00
CA PRO A 33 22.52 1.47 -25.67
C PRO A 33 21.52 2.18 -26.59
N GLY A 34 20.52 1.43 -27.09
CA GLY A 34 19.46 1.98 -27.94
C GLY A 34 19.87 2.17 -29.41
N TYR A 35 21.13 1.90 -29.78
CA TYR A 35 21.57 2.00 -31.17
C TYR A 35 20.94 0.91 -32.03
N SER A 36 20.39 1.29 -33.18
CA SER A 36 19.85 0.39 -34.19
C SER A 36 20.80 0.32 -35.41
N ARG A 37 21.09 -0.90 -35.84
CA ARG A 37 21.90 -1.17 -37.05
C ARG A 37 21.38 -0.39 -38.24
N GLN A 38 22.26 0.27 -38.97
CA GLN A 38 21.94 1.03 -40.20
C GLN A 38 22.39 0.26 -41.44
N VAL A 39 21.56 0.27 -42.48
CA VAL A 39 21.82 -0.43 -43.73
C VAL A 39 21.67 0.55 -44.90
N VAL A 40 22.65 0.53 -45.80
CA VAL A 40 22.62 1.35 -47.02
C VAL A 40 21.69 0.69 -48.04
N ILE A 41 20.67 1.41 -48.48
CA ILE A 41 19.75 1.00 -49.54
C ILE A 41 20.29 1.56 -50.87
N GLN A 42 20.64 0.68 -51.80
CA GLN A 42 21.17 1.05 -53.09
C GLN A 42 20.18 0.70 -54.22
N GLY A 43 20.02 1.61 -55.15
CA GLY A 43 19.22 1.44 -56.37
C GLY A 43 20.06 1.60 -57.61
N ALA A 44 19.56 1.16 -58.78
CA ALA A 44 20.15 1.46 -60.06
C ALA A 44 19.82 2.91 -60.47
N SER A 45 20.82 3.67 -60.92
CA SER A 45 20.59 5.00 -61.49
C SER A 45 19.71 4.91 -62.75
N LEU A 46 18.92 5.95 -63.02
CA LEU A 46 18.01 5.99 -64.15
C LEU A 46 18.79 5.73 -65.44
N PRO A 47 18.40 4.72 -66.25
CA PRO A 47 19.12 4.40 -67.49
C PRO A 47 18.93 5.50 -68.58
N GLN A 48 19.95 5.76 -69.30
CA GLN A 48 19.93 6.72 -70.44
C GLN A 48 19.54 6.01 -71.74
N GLY A 49 18.53 6.58 -72.41
CA GLY A 49 18.11 6.05 -73.74
C GLY A 49 19.03 6.49 -74.85
N PHE A 50 19.47 5.51 -75.65
CA PHE A 50 20.18 5.72 -76.90
C PHE A 50 19.33 5.09 -78.00
N GLY A 51 19.47 5.50 -79.26
CA GLY A 51 18.65 5.02 -80.35
C GLY A 51 18.69 3.49 -80.60
N TYR A 52 19.60 2.79 -79.97
CA TYR A 52 19.77 1.33 -79.97
C TYR A 52 19.38 0.64 -78.67
N GLY A 53 18.85 1.39 -77.64
CA GLY A 53 18.43 0.84 -76.37
C GLY A 53 18.74 1.75 -75.18
N PHE A 54 18.51 1.22 -73.97
CA PHE A 54 18.80 1.92 -72.71
C PHE A 54 20.13 1.41 -72.11
N VAL A 55 20.97 2.32 -71.71
CA VAL A 55 22.26 2.04 -71.07
C VAL A 55 22.21 2.46 -69.62
N GLY A 56 22.57 1.56 -68.67
CA GLY A 56 22.62 1.84 -67.23
C GLY A 56 23.63 2.93 -66.90
N GLN A 57 23.28 3.76 -65.86
CA GLN A 57 24.10 4.89 -65.42
C GLN A 57 24.82 4.60 -64.07
N GLY A 58 24.92 3.32 -63.70
CA GLY A 58 25.55 2.90 -62.44
C GLY A 58 24.57 2.73 -61.30
N THR A 59 25.03 2.97 -60.09
CA THR A 59 24.24 2.81 -58.82
C THR A 59 24.13 4.13 -58.07
N GLN A 60 23.07 4.29 -57.32
CA GLN A 60 22.89 5.41 -56.35
C GLN A 60 22.54 4.87 -54.97
N VAL A 61 22.88 5.62 -53.94
CA VAL A 61 22.38 5.37 -52.58
C VAL A 61 21.06 6.10 -52.43
N ASP A 62 20.00 5.33 -52.28
CA ASP A 62 18.65 5.88 -52.14
C ASP A 62 18.39 6.33 -50.71
N ASP A 63 18.84 5.53 -49.69
CA ASP A 63 18.62 5.81 -48.30
C ASP A 63 19.63 5.09 -47.39
N ILE A 64 19.76 5.55 -46.12
CA ILE A 64 20.40 4.84 -45.02
C ILE A 64 19.32 4.57 -43.99
N LYS A 65 18.85 3.33 -43.96
CA LYS A 65 17.71 2.93 -43.11
C LYS A 65 18.17 2.22 -41.85
N ARG A 66 17.62 2.58 -40.71
CA ARG A 66 17.79 1.81 -39.48
C ARG A 66 16.94 0.53 -39.49
N MET A 67 17.49 -0.56 -39.00
CA MET A 67 16.77 -1.81 -38.77
C MET A 67 16.01 -1.70 -37.44
N TYR A 68 14.72 -1.38 -37.50
CA TYR A 68 13.89 -1.12 -36.35
C TYR A 68 12.49 -1.68 -36.56
N SER A 69 11.95 -2.30 -35.50
CA SER A 69 10.59 -2.85 -35.49
C SER A 69 9.77 -2.20 -34.37
N ASP A 70 8.76 -1.40 -34.75
CA ASP A 70 7.84 -0.76 -33.81
C ASP A 70 7.15 -1.79 -32.88
N ALA A 71 6.81 -2.97 -33.41
CA ALA A 71 6.15 -4.03 -32.67
C ALA A 71 7.06 -4.61 -31.56
N LEU A 72 8.35 -4.84 -31.87
CA LEU A 72 9.33 -5.31 -30.88
C LEU A 72 9.66 -4.22 -29.87
N GLY A 73 9.79 -2.97 -30.30
CA GLY A 73 9.96 -1.82 -29.42
C GLY A 73 8.81 -1.69 -28.43
N ALA A 74 7.57 -1.72 -28.88
CA ALA A 74 6.39 -1.67 -28.01
C ALA A 74 6.34 -2.84 -27.00
N ARG A 75 6.80 -4.03 -27.42
CA ARG A 75 6.89 -5.21 -26.54
C ARG A 75 7.94 -5.03 -25.45
N VAL A 76 9.10 -4.47 -25.79
CA VAL A 76 10.15 -4.12 -24.80
C VAL A 76 9.63 -3.07 -23.82
N LEU A 77 8.99 -1.98 -24.31
CA LEU A 77 8.41 -0.95 -23.43
C LEU A 77 7.39 -1.54 -22.45
N SER A 78 6.51 -2.42 -22.91
CA SER A 78 5.51 -3.08 -22.03
C SER A 78 6.18 -3.97 -20.99
N ALA A 79 7.14 -4.80 -21.39
CA ALA A 79 7.87 -5.68 -20.46
C ALA A 79 8.71 -4.87 -19.46
N GLN A 80 9.36 -3.79 -19.90
CA GLN A 80 10.14 -2.88 -19.05
C GLN A 80 9.27 -2.21 -18.00
N THR A 81 8.12 -1.68 -18.40
CA THR A 81 7.17 -1.04 -17.50
C THR A 81 6.67 -2.00 -16.41
N SER A 82 6.32 -3.23 -16.80
CA SER A 82 5.84 -4.25 -15.85
C SER A 82 6.96 -4.72 -14.92
N SER A 83 8.15 -4.98 -15.45
CA SER A 83 9.32 -5.38 -14.65
C SER A 83 9.70 -4.31 -13.63
N SER A 84 9.74 -3.03 -14.03
CA SER A 84 10.05 -1.90 -13.13
C SER A 84 9.01 -1.70 -12.03
N GLN A 85 7.72 -1.92 -12.32
CA GLN A 85 6.66 -1.88 -11.31
C GLN A 85 6.86 -2.95 -10.25
N LEU A 86 7.06 -4.20 -10.69
CA LEU A 86 7.25 -5.34 -9.79
C LEU A 86 8.52 -5.20 -8.95
N ASP A 87 9.62 -4.75 -9.54
CA ASP A 87 10.89 -4.55 -8.85
C ASP A 87 10.79 -3.43 -7.79
N SER A 88 10.18 -2.31 -8.14
CA SER A 88 9.94 -1.21 -7.20
C SER A 88 9.09 -1.66 -6.00
N TYR A 89 7.99 -2.36 -6.25
CA TYR A 89 7.14 -2.91 -5.19
C TYR A 89 7.89 -3.94 -4.34
N ASN A 90 8.60 -4.89 -4.98
CA ASN A 90 9.39 -5.93 -4.30
C ASN A 90 10.48 -5.33 -3.39
N THR A 91 11.11 -4.24 -3.83
CA THR A 91 12.11 -3.53 -3.03
C THR A 91 11.51 -2.94 -1.77
N GLN A 92 10.35 -2.33 -1.86
CA GLN A 92 9.69 -1.69 -0.72
C GLN A 92 9.08 -2.71 0.25
N ILE A 93 8.41 -3.75 -0.25
CA ILE A 93 7.77 -4.73 0.63
C ILE A 93 8.76 -5.51 1.48
N LYS A 94 9.97 -5.78 0.97
CA LYS A 94 11.04 -6.44 1.74
C LYS A 94 11.42 -5.66 2.99
N GLN A 95 11.31 -4.34 2.98
CA GLN A 95 11.59 -3.52 4.17
C GLN A 95 10.55 -3.79 5.27
N ILE A 96 9.27 -3.88 4.90
CA ILE A 96 8.18 -4.20 5.86
C ILE A 96 8.27 -5.67 6.30
N ASP A 97 8.55 -6.59 5.40
CA ASP A 97 8.67 -8.02 5.72
C ASP A 97 9.78 -8.25 6.75
N ASN A 98 10.97 -7.69 6.52
CA ASN A 98 12.08 -7.77 7.46
C ASN A 98 11.76 -7.11 8.82
N LEU A 99 10.98 -6.02 8.83
CA LEU A 99 10.57 -5.33 10.05
C LEU A 99 9.60 -6.16 10.90
N LEU A 100 8.57 -6.74 10.26
CA LEU A 100 7.49 -7.43 10.94
C LEU A 100 7.83 -8.89 11.30
N ALA A 101 8.62 -9.57 10.46
CA ALA A 101 8.98 -10.97 10.63
C ALA A 101 10.14 -11.19 11.60
N ASP A 102 10.79 -10.15 12.12
CA ASP A 102 11.89 -10.28 13.08
C ASP A 102 11.44 -10.99 14.37
N PRO A 103 11.98 -12.16 14.70
CA PRO A 103 11.54 -12.96 15.84
C PRO A 103 11.88 -12.32 17.19
N THR A 104 12.82 -11.36 17.23
CA THR A 104 13.30 -10.69 18.44
C THR A 104 12.76 -9.27 18.58
N ALA A 105 12.66 -8.56 17.45
CA ALA A 105 12.19 -7.18 17.39
C ALA A 105 10.71 -7.04 17.01
N GLY A 106 10.02 -8.15 16.71
CA GLY A 106 8.58 -8.17 16.44
C GLY A 106 7.70 -7.88 17.66
N LEU A 107 6.40 -7.77 17.44
CA LEU A 107 5.42 -7.50 18.50
C LEU A 107 5.14 -8.73 19.39
N SER A 108 5.22 -9.94 18.83
CA SER A 108 4.85 -11.18 19.52
C SER A 108 5.56 -11.43 20.84
N PRO A 109 6.90 -11.27 20.95
CA PRO A 109 7.61 -11.42 22.23
C PRO A 109 7.11 -10.43 23.28
N ALA A 110 6.93 -9.16 22.93
CA ALA A 110 6.49 -8.12 23.86
C ALA A 110 5.05 -8.38 24.38
N LEU A 111 4.16 -8.89 23.51
CA LEU A 111 2.81 -9.35 23.94
C LEU A 111 2.91 -10.52 24.92
N GLN A 112 3.76 -11.51 24.65
CA GLN A 112 3.96 -12.67 25.53
C GLN A 112 4.51 -12.25 26.90
N ASP A 113 5.51 -11.37 26.93
CA ASP A 113 6.12 -10.86 28.17
C ASP A 113 5.12 -10.05 29.00
N PHE A 114 4.28 -9.26 28.36
CA PHE A 114 3.22 -8.52 29.05
C PHE A 114 2.21 -9.46 29.72
N PHE A 115 1.70 -10.46 28.99
CA PHE A 115 0.75 -11.42 29.56
C PHE A 115 1.37 -12.36 30.59
N LYS A 116 2.65 -12.70 30.47
CA LYS A 116 3.43 -13.40 31.49
C LYS A 116 3.50 -12.55 32.78
N GLY A 117 3.78 -11.25 32.66
CA GLY A 117 3.75 -10.33 33.80
C GLY A 117 2.38 -10.34 34.52
N LEU A 118 1.26 -10.43 33.78
CA LEU A 118 -0.08 -10.55 34.37
C LEU A 118 -0.30 -11.90 35.07
N GLN A 119 0.26 -13.00 34.57
CA GLN A 119 0.23 -14.30 35.24
C GLN A 119 1.03 -14.27 36.56
N ASP A 120 2.21 -13.64 36.55
CA ASP A 120 3.01 -13.43 37.76
C ASP A 120 2.29 -12.54 38.77
N LEU A 121 1.56 -11.50 38.31
CA LEU A 121 0.68 -10.68 39.15
C LEU A 121 -0.48 -11.49 39.74
N ALA A 122 -1.12 -12.38 38.95
CA ALA A 122 -2.21 -13.21 39.44
C ALA A 122 -1.73 -14.19 40.54
N ALA A 123 -0.48 -14.67 40.45
CA ALA A 123 0.13 -15.50 41.47
C ALA A 123 0.50 -14.70 42.76
N ASN A 124 0.91 -13.43 42.61
CA ASN A 124 1.39 -12.59 43.74
C ASN A 124 0.78 -11.17 43.69
N PRO A 125 -0.54 -11.00 43.85
CA PRO A 125 -1.24 -9.75 43.57
C PRO A 125 -0.91 -8.59 44.51
N SER A 126 -0.43 -8.88 45.73
CA SER A 126 -0.08 -7.89 46.75
C SER A 126 1.37 -7.39 46.67
N THR A 127 2.25 -8.05 45.90
CA THR A 127 3.67 -7.69 45.92
C THR A 127 3.96 -6.51 44.97
N ALA A 128 4.78 -5.56 45.43
CA ALA A 128 5.20 -4.44 44.60
C ALA A 128 6.01 -4.91 43.37
N ALA A 129 6.77 -6.01 43.51
CA ALA A 129 7.61 -6.54 42.43
C ALA A 129 6.81 -7.06 41.25
N SER A 130 5.75 -7.88 41.47
CA SER A 130 4.89 -8.39 40.41
C SER A 130 4.13 -7.27 39.68
N ARG A 131 3.65 -6.27 40.43
CA ARG A 131 2.98 -5.09 39.90
C ARG A 131 3.91 -4.23 39.05
N GLN A 132 5.14 -4.01 39.54
CA GLN A 132 6.16 -3.28 38.76
C GLN A 132 6.55 -4.05 37.50
N ALA A 133 6.61 -5.38 37.55
CA ALA A 133 6.90 -6.20 36.38
C ALA A 133 5.82 -6.04 35.29
N VAL A 134 4.52 -6.02 35.66
CA VAL A 134 3.44 -5.73 34.70
C VAL A 134 3.58 -4.35 34.09
N LEU A 135 3.86 -3.34 34.91
CA LEU A 135 4.00 -1.97 34.44
C LEU A 135 5.17 -1.83 33.46
N SER A 136 6.33 -2.43 33.80
CA SER A 136 7.52 -2.40 32.96
C SER A 136 7.32 -3.16 31.62
N SER A 137 6.68 -4.34 31.66
CA SER A 137 6.38 -5.09 30.44
C SER A 137 5.31 -4.38 29.57
N ALA A 138 4.33 -3.70 30.19
CA ALA A 138 3.38 -2.86 29.46
C ALA A 138 4.06 -1.67 28.77
N GLN A 139 5.00 -1.00 29.45
CA GLN A 139 5.81 0.08 28.88
C GLN A 139 6.67 -0.43 27.71
N ALA A 140 7.29 -1.59 27.86
CA ALA A 140 8.06 -2.22 26.79
C ALA A 140 7.15 -2.55 25.57
N LEU A 141 5.95 -3.06 25.82
CA LEU A 141 4.98 -3.38 24.78
C LEU A 141 4.51 -2.10 24.03
N THR A 142 4.15 -1.03 24.74
CA THR A 142 3.74 0.23 24.11
C THR A 142 4.89 0.85 23.31
N SER A 143 6.12 0.82 23.83
CA SER A 143 7.31 1.28 23.10
C SER A 143 7.57 0.44 21.83
N ARG A 144 7.24 -0.85 21.86
CA ARG A 144 7.36 -1.71 20.68
C ARG A 144 6.34 -1.33 19.60
N PHE A 145 5.08 -1.09 19.96
CA PHE A 145 4.06 -0.57 19.02
C PHE A 145 4.52 0.74 18.38
N GLN A 146 4.97 1.70 19.20
CA GLN A 146 5.45 3.00 18.72
C GLN A 146 6.70 2.88 17.84
N GLY A 147 7.63 1.99 18.19
CA GLY A 147 8.83 1.76 17.39
C GLY A 147 8.54 1.14 16.02
N LEU A 148 7.62 0.18 15.95
CA LEU A 148 7.18 -0.40 14.67
C LEU A 148 6.45 0.66 13.81
N GLU A 149 5.57 1.45 14.43
CA GLU A 149 4.86 2.53 13.73
C GLU A 149 5.83 3.58 13.19
N GLY A 150 6.81 4.01 14.00
CA GLY A 150 7.83 4.96 13.57
C GLY A 150 8.62 4.47 12.35
N ARG A 151 8.91 3.17 12.27
CA ARG A 151 9.57 2.58 11.10
C ARG A 151 8.67 2.53 9.86
N LEU A 152 7.38 2.25 10.03
CA LEU A 152 6.41 2.33 8.93
C LEU A 152 6.26 3.76 8.43
N ASP A 153 6.29 4.75 9.31
CA ASP A 153 6.29 6.17 8.96
C ASP A 153 7.56 6.59 8.20
N GLU A 154 8.74 6.12 8.61
CA GLU A 154 9.98 6.35 7.86
C GLU A 154 9.88 5.80 6.43
N ILE A 155 9.33 4.58 6.27
CA ILE A 155 9.08 3.99 4.95
C ILE A 155 8.08 4.84 4.15
N ARG A 156 7.01 5.35 4.77
CA ARG A 156 6.02 6.24 4.14
C ARG A 156 6.67 7.51 3.61
N GLN A 157 7.51 8.15 4.40
CA GLN A 157 8.24 9.35 3.99
C GLN A 157 9.22 9.05 2.85
N GLY A 158 9.90 7.91 2.91
CA GLY A 158 10.77 7.41 1.85
C GLY A 158 10.01 7.24 0.52
N VAL A 159 8.88 6.55 0.55
CA VAL A 159 8.01 6.35 -0.61
C VAL A 159 7.51 7.68 -1.19
N SER A 160 7.09 8.62 -0.33
CA SER A 160 6.65 9.95 -0.75
C SER A 160 7.78 10.71 -1.46
N SER A 161 9.01 10.62 -0.95
CA SER A 161 10.20 11.22 -1.55
C SER A 161 10.56 10.56 -2.88
N GLU A 162 10.44 9.23 -2.99
CA GLU A 162 10.68 8.49 -4.23
C GLU A 162 9.63 8.82 -5.31
N ILE A 163 8.35 8.99 -4.93
CA ILE A 163 7.30 9.45 -5.84
C ILE A 163 7.65 10.84 -6.40
N ALA A 164 8.06 11.77 -5.54
CA ALA A 164 8.45 13.11 -5.98
C ALA A 164 9.68 13.08 -6.92
N SER A 165 10.67 12.24 -6.62
CA SER A 165 11.86 12.04 -7.47
C SER A 165 11.50 11.45 -8.82
N SER A 166 10.63 10.43 -8.86
CA SER A 166 10.13 9.80 -10.10
C SER A 166 9.38 10.82 -10.97
N VAL A 167 8.53 11.67 -10.39
CA VAL A 167 7.85 12.76 -11.09
C VAL A 167 8.85 13.73 -11.71
N GLY A 168 9.92 14.10 -10.99
CA GLY A 168 11.00 14.95 -11.50
C GLY A 168 11.73 14.31 -12.70
N THR A 169 12.01 13.01 -12.61
CA THR A 169 12.66 12.23 -13.66
C THR A 169 11.76 12.13 -14.90
N ILE A 170 10.46 11.85 -14.72
CA ILE A 170 9.47 11.82 -15.80
C ILE A 170 9.44 13.16 -16.56
N ASN A 171 9.39 14.28 -15.83
CA ASN A 171 9.40 15.62 -16.43
C ASN A 171 10.68 15.90 -17.23
N SER A 172 11.83 15.45 -16.71
CA SER A 172 13.11 15.59 -17.42
C SER A 172 13.11 14.83 -18.75
N TYR A 173 12.65 13.57 -18.75
CA TYR A 173 12.51 12.80 -19.98
C TYR A 173 11.50 13.42 -20.95
N ALA A 174 10.36 13.92 -20.47
CA ALA A 174 9.37 14.59 -21.29
C ALA A 174 9.95 15.80 -22.03
N GLN A 175 10.72 16.64 -21.31
CA GLN A 175 11.40 17.80 -21.91
C GLN A 175 12.44 17.40 -22.95
N GLN A 176 13.25 16.36 -22.68
CA GLN A 176 14.26 15.87 -23.62
C GLN A 176 13.62 15.27 -24.87
N ILE A 177 12.54 14.51 -24.73
CA ILE A 177 11.81 13.94 -25.87
C ILE A 177 11.17 15.05 -26.73
N ALA A 178 10.55 16.06 -26.11
CA ALA A 178 10.01 17.21 -26.82
C ALA A 178 11.09 17.97 -27.61
N LYS A 179 12.27 18.15 -27.00
CA LYS A 179 13.43 18.76 -27.67
C LYS A 179 13.96 17.92 -28.83
N LEU A 180 13.99 16.58 -28.69
CA LEU A 180 14.39 15.70 -29.79
C LEU A 180 13.36 15.72 -30.93
N ASN A 181 12.06 15.78 -30.64
CA ASN A 181 11.03 15.95 -31.64
C ASN A 181 11.28 17.21 -32.51
N ASP A 182 11.60 18.35 -31.88
CA ASP A 182 11.94 19.60 -32.57
C ASP A 182 13.23 19.49 -33.40
N THR A 183 14.27 18.86 -32.81
CA THR A 183 15.56 18.68 -33.50
C THR A 183 15.43 17.75 -34.71
N ILE A 184 14.73 16.64 -34.57
CA ILE A 184 14.46 15.67 -35.62
C ILE A 184 13.71 16.35 -36.77
N GLU A 185 12.65 17.12 -36.47
CA GLU A 185 11.89 17.85 -37.49
C GLU A 185 12.77 18.83 -38.27
N LYS A 186 13.62 19.61 -37.60
CA LYS A 186 14.54 20.56 -38.22
C LYS A 186 15.58 19.86 -39.14
N VAL A 187 16.20 18.77 -38.66
CA VAL A 187 17.21 18.01 -39.41
C VAL A 187 16.58 17.32 -40.61
N GLN A 188 15.43 16.70 -40.47
CA GLN A 188 14.73 16.04 -41.57
C GLN A 188 14.28 17.05 -42.63
N SER A 189 13.76 18.22 -42.21
CA SER A 189 13.37 19.28 -43.15
C SER A 189 14.56 19.84 -43.91
N ALA A 190 15.76 19.90 -43.33
CA ALA A 190 16.98 20.35 -43.97
C ALA A 190 17.61 19.28 -44.92
N SER A 191 17.15 18.02 -44.82
CA SER A 191 17.72 16.84 -45.52
C SER A 191 16.73 16.20 -46.50
N ASP A 192 15.83 16.95 -47.09
CA ASP A 192 14.78 16.43 -48.00
C ASP A 192 13.98 15.26 -47.42
N GLY A 193 13.69 15.30 -46.11
CA GLY A 193 12.92 14.28 -45.41
C GLY A 193 13.69 13.00 -45.05
N LYS A 194 15.02 12.96 -45.26
CA LYS A 194 15.85 11.80 -44.88
C LYS A 194 15.88 11.61 -43.37
N ALA A 195 15.84 10.35 -42.94
CA ALA A 195 15.75 9.99 -41.54
C ALA A 195 17.04 10.36 -40.76
N ALA A 196 16.87 11.05 -39.63
CA ALA A 196 17.96 11.33 -38.69
C ALA A 196 18.14 10.15 -37.71
N ASN A 197 18.66 9.00 -38.22
CA ASN A 197 18.63 7.71 -37.52
C ASN A 197 19.14 7.76 -36.08
N ASP A 198 20.28 8.39 -35.82
CA ASP A 198 20.87 8.46 -34.48
C ASP A 198 19.99 9.29 -33.49
N LEU A 199 19.31 10.33 -33.97
CA LEU A 199 18.38 11.10 -33.14
C LEU A 199 17.10 10.33 -32.89
N LEU A 200 16.65 9.51 -33.83
CA LEU A 200 15.52 8.61 -33.64
C LEU A 200 15.84 7.55 -32.60
N ASP A 201 17.04 6.95 -32.63
CA ASP A 201 17.49 5.99 -31.64
C ASP A 201 17.62 6.61 -30.25
N GLN A 202 18.16 7.84 -30.14
CA GLN A 202 18.20 8.59 -28.89
C GLN A 202 16.79 8.85 -28.31
N ARG A 203 15.83 9.21 -29.19
CA ARG A 203 14.44 9.42 -28.75
C ARG A 203 13.80 8.13 -28.27
N ASP A 204 14.00 7.02 -28.98
CA ASP A 204 13.48 5.71 -28.60
C ASP A 204 14.08 5.25 -27.27
N GLN A 205 15.38 5.49 -27.04
CA GLN A 205 16.03 5.21 -25.76
C GLN A 205 15.45 6.03 -24.62
N LEU A 206 15.19 7.34 -24.82
CA LEU A 206 14.54 8.16 -23.79
C LEU A 206 13.12 7.69 -23.48
N VAL A 207 12.38 7.20 -24.48
CA VAL A 207 11.05 6.60 -24.25
C VAL A 207 11.16 5.30 -23.47
N ALA A 208 12.18 4.48 -23.76
CA ALA A 208 12.45 3.27 -22.98
C ALA A 208 12.82 3.59 -21.53
N ASP A 209 13.63 4.62 -21.29
CA ASP A 209 13.97 5.06 -19.93
C ASP A 209 12.76 5.67 -19.19
N LEU A 210 11.92 6.43 -19.88
CA LEU A 210 10.65 6.93 -19.34
C LEU A 210 9.71 5.79 -18.97
N SER A 211 9.68 4.69 -19.75
CA SER A 211 8.85 3.52 -19.49
C SER A 211 9.24 2.76 -18.20
N LYS A 212 10.46 2.97 -17.68
CA LYS A 212 10.88 2.46 -16.38
C LYS A 212 10.19 3.21 -15.23
N GLU A 213 9.91 4.50 -15.43
CA GLU A 213 9.29 5.34 -14.41
C GLU A 213 7.76 5.24 -14.40
N ILE A 214 7.14 5.17 -15.60
CA ILE A 214 5.69 5.15 -15.75
C ILE A 214 5.28 4.45 -17.05
N LYS A 215 4.09 3.87 -17.09
CA LYS A 215 3.53 3.31 -18.33
C LYS A 215 3.27 4.42 -19.35
N VAL A 216 3.86 4.28 -20.53
CA VAL A 216 3.72 5.21 -21.64
C VAL A 216 2.96 4.60 -22.81
N SER A 217 2.20 5.44 -23.52
CA SER A 217 1.62 5.13 -24.82
C SER A 217 2.18 6.12 -25.84
N VAL A 218 2.86 5.62 -26.85
CA VAL A 218 3.49 6.41 -27.91
C VAL A 218 2.57 6.41 -29.13
N VAL A 219 2.21 7.60 -29.61
CA VAL A 219 1.43 7.80 -30.84
C VAL A 219 2.27 8.62 -31.82
N PRO A 220 2.87 7.97 -32.83
CA PRO A 220 3.62 8.69 -33.87
C PRO A 220 2.65 9.55 -34.70
N GLN A 221 3.04 10.81 -34.97
CA GLN A 221 2.31 11.73 -35.83
C GLN A 221 3.28 12.70 -36.50
N ASP A 222 3.29 12.75 -37.80
CA ASP A 222 4.13 13.64 -38.60
C ASP A 222 5.63 13.59 -38.22
N GLY A 223 6.16 12.38 -37.97
CA GLY A 223 7.54 12.15 -37.53
C GLY A 223 7.85 12.45 -36.08
N LYS A 224 6.90 13.00 -35.33
CA LYS A 224 6.99 13.30 -33.90
C LYS A 224 6.35 12.20 -33.04
N TYR A 225 6.80 12.05 -31.81
CA TYR A 225 6.17 11.20 -30.82
C TYR A 225 5.28 12.04 -29.90
N ASN A 226 3.99 11.73 -29.90
CA ASN A 226 3.08 12.16 -28.86
C ASN A 226 3.08 11.08 -27.78
N ILE A 227 3.32 11.47 -26.53
CA ILE A 227 3.41 10.55 -25.40
C ILE A 227 2.28 10.84 -24.43
N PHE A 228 1.55 9.79 -24.12
CA PHE A 228 0.47 9.78 -23.14
C PHE A 228 0.80 8.84 -22.01
N ILE A 229 0.35 9.16 -20.80
CA ILE A 229 0.52 8.37 -19.59
C ILE A 229 -0.83 8.02 -18.98
N GLY A 230 -0.83 7.00 -18.13
CA GLY A 230 -2.02 6.62 -17.36
C GLY A 230 -3.23 6.31 -18.23
N SER A 231 -4.33 6.97 -17.97
CA SER A 231 -5.61 6.83 -18.70
C SER A 231 -5.74 7.75 -19.92
N GLY A 232 -4.63 8.32 -20.41
CA GLY A 232 -4.60 9.18 -21.61
C GLY A 232 -4.20 10.62 -21.34
N GLN A 233 -3.59 10.92 -20.19
CA GLN A 233 -3.05 12.25 -19.91
C GLN A 233 -1.86 12.53 -20.81
N PRO A 234 -1.83 13.67 -21.52
CA PRO A 234 -0.71 14.04 -22.38
C PRO A 234 0.53 14.36 -21.52
N LEU A 235 1.68 13.79 -21.89
CA LEU A 235 2.97 14.14 -21.32
C LEU A 235 3.84 14.90 -22.32
N VAL A 236 3.79 14.53 -23.61
CA VAL A 236 4.41 15.26 -24.70
C VAL A 236 3.44 15.28 -25.89
N VAL A 237 3.17 16.45 -26.46
CA VAL A 237 2.38 16.60 -27.69
C VAL A 237 3.19 17.46 -28.68
N GLY A 238 3.65 16.84 -29.74
CA GLY A 238 4.57 17.47 -30.68
C GLY A 238 5.86 17.89 -30.00
N ILE A 239 6.10 19.19 -29.88
CA ILE A 239 7.28 19.80 -29.24
C ILE A 239 6.96 20.39 -27.86
N GLN A 240 5.74 20.20 -27.35
CA GLN A 240 5.30 20.75 -26.07
C GLN A 240 5.29 19.65 -24.99
N PRO A 241 6.09 19.78 -23.91
CA PRO A 241 6.00 18.93 -22.73
C PRO A 241 4.93 19.46 -21.77
N PHE A 242 4.22 18.53 -21.10
CA PHE A 242 3.28 18.80 -20.03
C PHE A 242 3.84 18.24 -18.73
N ALA A 243 4.13 19.12 -17.78
CA ALA A 243 4.76 18.72 -16.53
C ALA A 243 3.77 18.08 -15.56
N LEU A 244 4.20 17.01 -14.91
CA LEU A 244 3.57 16.48 -13.71
C LEU A 244 4.08 17.21 -12.48
N LYS A 245 3.29 17.19 -11.41
CA LYS A 245 3.64 17.79 -10.12
C LYS A 245 3.42 16.78 -9.00
N ALA A 246 4.39 16.68 -8.10
CA ALA A 246 4.20 16.00 -6.84
C ALA A 246 3.50 16.98 -5.89
N ALA A 247 2.24 16.72 -5.57
CA ALA A 247 1.39 17.57 -4.74
C ALA A 247 1.05 16.86 -3.43
N VAL A 248 0.85 17.63 -2.36
CA VAL A 248 0.33 17.09 -1.11
C VAL A 248 -1.14 16.74 -1.30
N SER A 249 -1.56 15.57 -0.82
CA SER A 249 -2.97 15.17 -0.88
C SER A 249 -3.87 16.18 -0.16
N PRO A 250 -4.99 16.59 -0.74
CA PRO A 250 -5.90 17.51 -0.10
C PRO A 250 -6.52 17.00 1.19
N THR A 251 -6.67 15.69 1.32
CA THR A 251 -7.31 15.03 2.46
C THR A 251 -6.33 14.39 3.43
N ASP A 252 -5.10 14.09 2.98
CA ASP A 252 -4.05 13.48 3.81
C ASP A 252 -2.72 14.21 3.61
N PRO A 253 -2.37 15.16 4.51
CA PRO A 253 -1.11 15.92 4.40
C PRO A 253 0.16 15.06 4.45
N SER A 254 0.10 13.83 4.94
CA SER A 254 1.24 12.90 4.98
C SER A 254 1.49 12.20 3.64
N ARG A 255 0.60 12.38 2.66
CA ARG A 255 0.56 11.64 1.39
C ARG A 255 0.92 12.54 0.21
N THR A 256 1.92 12.12 -0.57
CA THR A 256 2.25 12.74 -1.86
C THR A 256 1.44 12.10 -2.97
N GLU A 257 0.73 12.93 -3.73
CA GLU A 257 -0.07 12.57 -4.89
C GLU A 257 0.58 13.11 -6.17
N VAL A 258 0.17 12.60 -7.33
CA VAL A 258 0.59 13.14 -8.62
C VAL A 258 -0.52 13.98 -9.22
N ALA A 259 -0.16 15.19 -9.64
CA ALA A 259 -1.07 16.12 -10.29
C ALA A 259 -0.51 16.55 -11.65
N PHE A 260 -1.36 17.08 -12.51
CA PHE A 260 -0.94 17.88 -13.65
C PHE A 260 -1.53 19.29 -13.54
N GLU A 261 -0.80 20.26 -14.05
CA GLU A 261 -1.26 21.64 -14.04
C GLU A 261 -2.16 21.93 -15.25
N SER A 262 -3.37 22.40 -14.99
CA SER A 262 -4.28 22.85 -16.04
C SER A 262 -4.95 24.16 -15.63
N GLY A 263 -4.74 25.22 -16.45
CA GLY A 263 -5.30 26.53 -16.16
C GLY A 263 -4.86 27.15 -14.83
N GLY A 264 -3.62 26.86 -14.39
CA GLY A 264 -3.05 27.35 -13.12
C GLY A 264 -3.58 26.62 -11.88
N LYS A 265 -4.24 25.49 -12.03
CA LYS A 265 -4.70 24.62 -10.95
C LYS A 265 -4.07 23.24 -11.04
N ASP A 266 -3.69 22.70 -9.89
CA ASP A 266 -3.23 21.31 -9.77
C ASP A 266 -4.45 20.38 -9.80
N ILE A 267 -4.52 19.52 -10.82
CA ILE A 267 -5.54 18.49 -10.95
C ILE A 267 -4.91 17.15 -10.59
N LEU A 268 -5.38 16.54 -9.49
CA LEU A 268 -4.88 15.25 -9.04
C LEU A 268 -5.23 14.15 -10.04
N ILE A 269 -4.27 13.28 -10.29
CA ILE A 269 -4.46 12.06 -11.07
C ILE A 269 -4.69 10.92 -10.10
N ALA A 270 -5.80 10.21 -10.26
CA ALA A 270 -6.09 9.05 -9.42
C ALA A 270 -4.96 8.00 -9.54
N GLU A 271 -4.51 7.43 -8.42
CA GLU A 271 -3.45 6.40 -8.40
C GLU A 271 -3.74 5.24 -9.36
N SER A 272 -4.99 4.81 -9.42
CA SER A 272 -5.45 3.75 -10.33
C SER A 272 -5.28 4.08 -11.82
N SER A 273 -5.11 5.36 -12.14
CA SER A 273 -4.87 5.85 -13.51
C SER A 273 -3.39 5.93 -13.87
N LEU A 274 -2.48 5.64 -12.94
CA LEU A 274 -1.02 5.69 -13.14
C LEU A 274 -0.37 4.31 -12.94
N PRO A 275 -0.81 3.26 -13.65
CA PRO A 275 -0.23 1.93 -13.50
C PRO A 275 1.13 1.83 -14.18
N GLY A 276 1.95 0.90 -13.72
CA GLY A 276 3.21 0.54 -14.37
C GLY A 276 4.39 1.44 -14.01
N GLY A 277 5.58 0.94 -14.27
CA GLY A 277 6.83 1.59 -13.93
C GLY A 277 7.07 1.72 -12.43
N ARG A 278 8.18 2.37 -12.08
CA ARG A 278 8.55 2.61 -10.69
C ARG A 278 7.46 3.35 -9.91
N LEU A 279 6.89 4.39 -10.52
CA LEU A 279 5.83 5.20 -9.91
C LEU A 279 4.59 4.36 -9.57
N GLY A 280 4.12 3.53 -10.51
CA GLY A 280 2.99 2.63 -10.25
C GLY A 280 3.29 1.60 -9.16
N GLY A 281 4.52 1.06 -9.11
CA GLY A 281 4.95 0.14 -8.05
C GLY A 281 4.96 0.78 -6.65
N LEU A 282 5.44 2.01 -6.53
CA LEU A 282 5.43 2.78 -5.28
C LEU A 282 4.01 3.07 -4.79
N MET A 283 3.12 3.48 -5.68
CA MET A 283 1.72 3.78 -5.35
C MET A 283 0.97 2.50 -4.93
N GLU A 284 1.16 1.42 -5.66
CA GLU A 284 0.54 0.12 -5.33
C GLU A 284 1.06 -0.42 -4.00
N PHE A 285 2.37 -0.36 -3.74
CA PHE A 285 2.95 -0.71 -2.44
C PHE A 285 2.33 0.09 -1.31
N ARG A 286 2.22 1.42 -1.48
CA ARG A 286 1.65 2.32 -0.48
C ARG A 286 0.22 1.91 -0.12
N SER A 287 -0.65 1.81 -1.12
CA SER A 287 -2.08 1.57 -0.89
C SER A 287 -2.41 0.12 -0.50
N LYS A 288 -1.68 -0.87 -1.01
CA LYS A 288 -2.00 -2.30 -0.81
C LYS A 288 -1.20 -2.97 0.32
N THR A 289 -0.07 -2.38 0.73
CA THR A 289 0.77 -2.99 1.78
C THR A 289 1.02 -2.05 2.94
N LEU A 290 1.54 -0.86 2.70
CA LEU A 290 1.97 0.05 3.77
C LEU A 290 0.78 0.56 4.60
N ASP A 291 -0.26 1.09 3.95
CA ASP A 291 -1.47 1.58 4.63
C ASP A 291 -2.17 0.43 5.39
N VAL A 292 -2.23 -0.76 4.79
CA VAL A 292 -2.81 -1.96 5.43
C VAL A 292 -1.98 -2.40 6.64
N ALA A 293 -0.65 -2.33 6.56
CA ALA A 293 0.24 -2.70 7.65
C ALA A 293 0.10 -1.76 8.85
N GLN A 294 0.10 -0.44 8.63
CA GLN A 294 -0.13 0.55 9.67
C GLN A 294 -1.50 0.38 10.33
N ASN A 295 -2.55 0.30 9.53
CA ASN A 295 -3.91 0.11 10.02
C ASN A 295 -4.07 -1.21 10.78
N SER A 296 -3.42 -2.30 10.34
CA SER A 296 -3.44 -3.57 11.05
C SER A 296 -2.74 -3.50 12.40
N LEU A 297 -1.57 -2.87 12.46
CA LEU A 297 -0.82 -2.67 13.69
C LEU A 297 -1.61 -1.81 14.68
N GLY A 298 -2.16 -0.70 14.20
CA GLY A 298 -3.00 0.19 15.00
C GLY A 298 -4.28 -0.47 15.49
N ARG A 299 -4.93 -1.31 14.67
CA ARG A 299 -6.10 -2.10 15.09
C ARG A 299 -5.77 -3.05 16.25
N VAL A 300 -4.61 -3.71 16.22
CA VAL A 300 -4.16 -4.57 17.33
C VAL A 300 -3.94 -3.75 18.59
N ALA A 301 -3.29 -2.58 18.50
CA ALA A 301 -3.05 -1.69 19.63
C ALA A 301 -4.36 -1.18 20.26
N ILE A 302 -5.29 -0.71 19.43
CA ILE A 302 -6.62 -0.23 19.87
C ILE A 302 -7.42 -1.36 20.51
N GLY A 303 -7.45 -2.53 19.88
CA GLY A 303 -8.15 -3.68 20.41
C GLY A 303 -7.62 -4.11 21.76
N LEU A 304 -6.29 -4.20 21.91
CA LEU A 304 -5.64 -4.48 23.19
C LEU A 304 -6.00 -3.43 24.25
N ALA A 305 -5.78 -2.15 23.96
CA ALA A 305 -6.02 -1.08 24.93
C ALA A 305 -7.49 -0.99 25.35
N SER A 306 -8.42 -1.08 24.39
CA SER A 306 -9.86 -0.97 24.67
C SER A 306 -10.37 -2.12 25.51
N THR A 307 -10.06 -3.37 25.15
CA THR A 307 -10.55 -4.55 25.87
C THR A 307 -9.88 -4.72 27.20
N PHE A 308 -8.58 -4.40 27.30
CA PHE A 308 -7.86 -4.39 28.57
C PHE A 308 -8.42 -3.33 29.53
N ASN A 309 -8.62 -2.11 29.06
CA ASN A 309 -9.23 -1.04 29.86
C ASN A 309 -10.64 -1.40 30.33
N ALA A 310 -11.45 -1.99 29.43
CA ALA A 310 -12.79 -2.43 29.80
C ALA A 310 -12.75 -3.44 30.95
N GLN A 311 -11.89 -4.45 30.89
CA GLN A 311 -11.74 -5.43 31.99
C GLN A 311 -11.08 -4.84 33.23
N HIS A 312 -10.09 -3.94 33.08
CA HIS A 312 -9.39 -3.31 34.21
C HIS A 312 -10.34 -2.45 35.06
N LYS A 313 -11.29 -1.74 34.40
CA LYS A 313 -12.34 -0.95 35.08
C LYS A 313 -13.32 -1.80 35.88
N LEU A 314 -13.45 -3.08 35.61
CA LEU A 314 -14.27 -4.02 36.38
C LEU A 314 -13.55 -4.58 37.61
N GLY A 315 -12.27 -4.30 37.75
CA GLY A 315 -11.46 -4.69 38.90
C GLY A 315 -11.37 -3.63 39.99
N GLN A 316 -10.64 -3.98 41.03
CA GLN A 316 -10.34 -3.15 42.18
C GLN A 316 -8.85 -3.09 42.46
N ASP A 317 -8.33 -1.90 42.76
CA ASP A 317 -6.92 -1.64 43.06
C ASP A 317 -6.58 -1.93 44.55
N LEU A 318 -5.32 -1.68 44.96
CA LEU A 318 -4.87 -1.89 46.32
C LEU A 318 -5.47 -0.91 47.34
N ASN A 319 -6.10 0.17 46.88
CA ASN A 319 -6.72 1.21 47.69
C ASN A 319 -8.26 1.04 47.75
N ASP A 320 -8.75 -0.16 47.38
CA ASP A 320 -10.17 -0.47 47.29
C ASP A 320 -10.94 0.43 46.31
N GLN A 321 -10.25 1.05 45.31
CA GLN A 321 -10.87 1.87 44.30
C GLN A 321 -11.07 1.08 42.98
N PRO A 322 -12.12 1.39 42.20
CA PRO A 322 -12.31 0.81 40.88
C PRO A 322 -11.10 1.12 39.96
N GLY A 323 -10.74 0.19 39.10
CA GLY A 323 -9.70 0.42 38.08
C GLY A 323 -10.08 1.53 37.12
N GLY A 324 -9.08 2.33 36.70
CA GLY A 324 -9.18 3.31 35.62
C GLY A 324 -8.76 2.75 34.30
N ASP A 325 -8.46 3.62 33.33
CA ASP A 325 -7.77 3.21 32.08
C ASP A 325 -6.33 2.82 32.39
N PHE A 326 -5.94 1.62 31.96
CA PHE A 326 -4.56 1.13 32.07
C PHE A 326 -3.69 1.61 30.91
N PHE A 327 -4.27 1.64 29.70
CA PHE A 327 -3.66 2.20 28.49
C PHE A 327 -4.39 3.46 28.05
N THR A 328 -3.67 4.40 27.45
CA THR A 328 -4.29 5.48 26.66
C THR A 328 -4.67 4.95 25.29
N LEU A 329 -5.69 5.54 24.69
CA LEU A 329 -6.13 5.30 23.33
C LEU A 329 -5.80 6.53 22.46
N ALA A 330 -5.44 6.27 21.22
CA ALA A 330 -5.36 7.34 20.21
C ALA A 330 -6.74 7.95 19.96
N THR A 331 -6.80 9.27 19.86
CA THR A 331 -8.01 9.96 19.39
C THR A 331 -8.05 9.96 17.87
N ILE A 332 -9.22 9.64 17.31
CA ILE A 332 -9.44 9.77 15.85
C ILE A 332 -9.70 11.24 15.56
N THR A 333 -8.84 11.84 14.75
CA THR A 333 -9.02 13.22 14.27
C THR A 333 -9.37 13.17 12.78
N PRO A 334 -10.65 13.39 12.40
CA PRO A 334 -11.02 13.50 10.99
C PRO A 334 -10.28 14.67 10.33
N THR A 335 -9.70 14.44 9.17
CA THR A 335 -8.97 15.46 8.41
C THR A 335 -9.86 16.04 7.32
N PRO A 336 -10.23 17.34 7.38
CA PRO A 336 -10.94 17.99 6.31
C PRO A 336 -10.03 18.18 5.10
N SER A 337 -10.58 18.04 3.88
CA SER A 337 -9.85 18.38 2.66
C SER A 337 -9.52 19.89 2.65
N ASN A 338 -8.31 20.24 2.22
CA ASN A 338 -7.94 21.64 2.03
C ASN A 338 -8.69 22.32 0.86
N ALA A 339 -9.41 21.54 0.05
CA ALA A 339 -10.28 22.04 -1.01
C ALA A 339 -11.72 22.28 -0.53
N ASN A 340 -12.04 21.99 0.74
CA ASN A 340 -13.37 22.23 1.29
C ASN A 340 -13.70 23.74 1.30
N ILE A 341 -14.96 24.04 1.00
CA ILE A 341 -15.49 25.41 1.00
C ILE A 341 -16.29 25.67 2.29
N GLY A 342 -16.91 24.62 2.84
CA GLY A 342 -17.62 24.69 4.11
C GLY A 342 -16.69 24.76 5.31
N ASN A 343 -17.25 25.02 6.47
CA ASN A 343 -16.53 25.14 7.74
C ASN A 343 -16.83 24.02 8.74
N ALA A 344 -17.40 22.91 8.25
CA ALA A 344 -17.73 21.77 9.12
C ALA A 344 -16.47 21.19 9.77
N GLN A 345 -16.56 20.94 11.06
CA GLN A 345 -15.57 20.18 11.85
C GLN A 345 -16.19 18.87 12.29
N LEU A 346 -15.54 17.76 11.96
CA LEU A 346 -15.98 16.45 12.37
C LEU A 346 -15.20 15.97 13.59
N THR A 347 -15.88 15.19 14.42
CA THR A 347 -15.27 14.37 15.48
C THR A 347 -15.53 12.91 15.19
N ALA A 348 -14.65 12.03 15.61
CA ALA A 348 -14.83 10.59 15.50
C ALA A 348 -14.32 9.87 16.76
N SER A 349 -14.90 8.71 17.06
CA SER A 349 -14.53 7.87 18.20
C SER A 349 -14.76 6.40 17.89
N ILE A 350 -14.02 5.53 18.59
CA ILE A 350 -14.19 4.08 18.49
C ILE A 350 -15.39 3.68 19.34
N THR A 351 -16.34 2.97 18.72
CA THR A 351 -17.54 2.47 19.40
C THR A 351 -17.48 0.97 19.64
N ASN A 352 -16.92 0.23 18.71
CA ASN A 352 -16.74 -1.21 18.82
C ASN A 352 -15.36 -1.64 18.28
N PRO A 353 -14.36 -1.78 19.15
CA PRO A 353 -13.01 -2.17 18.75
C PRO A 353 -12.94 -3.51 17.98
N SER A 354 -13.85 -4.43 18.29
CA SER A 354 -13.91 -5.74 17.64
C SER A 354 -14.32 -5.66 16.16
N ALA A 355 -15.16 -4.68 15.78
CA ALA A 355 -15.65 -4.49 14.42
C ALA A 355 -14.70 -3.67 13.54
N LEU A 356 -13.64 -3.06 14.12
CA LEU A 356 -12.69 -2.25 13.37
C LEU A 356 -12.03 -3.05 12.24
N THR A 357 -11.98 -2.44 11.06
CA THR A 357 -11.28 -2.96 9.87
C THR A 357 -9.87 -2.35 9.76
N THR A 358 -9.14 -2.73 8.73
CA THR A 358 -7.82 -2.15 8.38
C THR A 358 -7.94 -1.07 7.31
N SER A 359 -9.08 -0.39 7.23
CA SER A 359 -9.40 0.57 6.17
C SER A 359 -9.52 1.98 6.69
N ASP A 360 -9.20 2.92 5.83
CA ASP A 360 -9.55 4.32 5.99
C ASP A 360 -10.90 4.62 5.32
N TYR A 361 -11.53 5.70 5.70
CA TYR A 361 -12.87 6.08 5.23
C TYR A 361 -12.92 7.53 4.79
N GLN A 362 -13.71 7.79 3.76
CA GLN A 362 -13.99 9.14 3.29
C GLN A 362 -15.47 9.45 3.47
N VAL A 363 -15.75 10.57 4.13
CA VAL A 363 -17.09 11.17 4.16
C VAL A 363 -17.12 12.30 3.15
N GLN A 364 -18.07 12.27 2.22
CA GLN A 364 -18.29 13.33 1.24
C GLN A 364 -19.73 13.83 1.34
N PHE A 365 -19.93 15.16 1.27
CA PHE A 365 -21.23 15.79 1.20
C PHE A 365 -21.51 16.28 -0.22
N ASP A 366 -22.63 15.84 -0.83
CA ASP A 366 -23.01 16.22 -2.21
C ASP A 366 -23.96 17.42 -2.30
N GLY A 367 -24.26 18.07 -1.17
CA GLY A 367 -25.23 19.15 -1.02
C GLY A 367 -26.56 18.68 -0.44
N THR A 368 -26.81 17.38 -0.38
CA THR A 368 -28.04 16.78 0.17
C THR A 368 -27.71 15.53 0.99
N ASN A 369 -26.86 14.65 0.47
CA ASN A 369 -26.55 13.36 1.04
C ASN A 369 -25.10 13.31 1.52
N TYR A 370 -24.84 12.39 2.47
CA TYR A 370 -23.52 12.03 2.93
C TYR A 370 -23.15 10.67 2.36
N LYS A 371 -22.06 10.64 1.59
CA LYS A 371 -21.48 9.42 1.08
C LYS A 371 -20.35 8.99 2.01
N LEU A 372 -20.49 7.82 2.66
CA LEU A 372 -19.40 7.17 3.37
C LEU A 372 -18.79 6.09 2.47
N THR A 373 -17.51 6.24 2.15
CA THR A 373 -16.77 5.30 1.29
C THR A 373 -15.63 4.66 2.08
N ARG A 374 -15.51 3.34 2.02
CA ARG A 374 -14.35 2.59 2.52
C ARG A 374 -13.27 2.60 1.42
N LEU A 375 -12.09 3.15 1.74
CA LEU A 375 -11.06 3.45 0.73
C LEU A 375 -10.25 2.22 0.27
N SER A 376 -10.20 1.14 1.05
CA SER A 376 -9.43 -0.07 0.69
C SER A 376 -9.97 -0.78 -0.56
N ASP A 377 -11.28 -0.68 -0.81
CA ASP A 377 -12.00 -1.32 -1.92
C ASP A 377 -12.93 -0.36 -2.69
N ASN A 378 -12.91 0.93 -2.32
CA ASN A 378 -13.79 1.98 -2.86
C ASN A 378 -15.29 1.67 -2.72
N THR A 379 -15.67 0.87 -1.73
CA THR A 379 -17.06 0.52 -1.48
C THR A 379 -17.80 1.68 -0.83
N ALA A 380 -18.87 2.16 -1.45
CA ALA A 380 -19.79 3.10 -0.83
C ALA A 380 -20.67 2.38 0.19
N LEU A 381 -20.40 2.58 1.49
CA LEU A 381 -21.16 1.98 2.59
C LEU A 381 -22.50 2.67 2.82
N SER A 382 -22.60 3.97 2.51
CA SER A 382 -23.82 4.76 2.56
C SER A 382 -23.76 5.88 1.53
N VAL A 383 -24.89 6.15 0.87
CA VAL A 383 -25.09 7.33 0.02
C VAL A 383 -26.49 7.86 0.36
N SER A 384 -26.65 8.53 1.51
CA SER A 384 -27.93 8.94 2.05
C SER A 384 -27.76 9.98 3.16
N THR A 385 -28.66 10.04 4.12
CA THR A 385 -28.64 10.98 5.23
C THR A 385 -27.40 10.81 6.12
N LEU A 386 -27.05 11.84 6.89
CA LEU A 386 -25.98 11.79 7.90
C LEU A 386 -26.17 10.60 8.87
N ALA A 387 -27.40 10.39 9.35
CA ALA A 387 -27.70 9.29 10.27
C ALA A 387 -27.44 7.90 9.67
N ALA A 388 -27.72 7.72 8.38
CA ALA A 388 -27.42 6.46 7.69
C ALA A 388 -25.90 6.26 7.54
N ALA A 389 -25.14 7.31 7.22
CA ALA A 389 -23.68 7.26 7.17
C ALA A 389 -23.07 6.96 8.55
N GLN A 390 -23.60 7.54 9.63
CA GLN A 390 -23.21 7.25 11.00
C GLN A 390 -23.51 5.80 11.41
N THR A 391 -24.67 5.28 10.99
CA THR A 391 -25.02 3.86 11.23
C THR A 391 -24.06 2.93 10.49
N ALA A 392 -23.74 3.25 9.24
CA ALA A 392 -22.75 2.48 8.47
C ALA A 392 -21.36 2.52 9.11
N ALA A 393 -20.92 3.67 9.63
CA ALA A 393 -19.66 3.79 10.38
C ALA A 393 -19.67 2.95 11.67
N SER A 394 -20.79 2.91 12.39
CA SER A 394 -20.93 2.10 13.61
C SER A 394 -20.80 0.60 13.33
N ASN A 395 -21.25 0.13 12.18
CA ASN A 395 -21.04 -1.27 11.75
C ASN A 395 -19.57 -1.59 11.47
N GLU A 396 -18.76 -0.56 11.11
CA GLU A 396 -17.31 -0.65 10.90
C GLU A 396 -16.51 -0.37 12.20
N GLY A 397 -17.18 -0.20 13.34
CA GLY A 397 -16.58 -0.10 14.68
C GLY A 397 -16.24 1.32 15.14
N PHE A 398 -16.61 2.37 14.41
CA PHE A 398 -16.39 3.76 14.80
C PHE A 398 -17.65 4.59 14.61
N SER A 399 -17.70 5.74 15.25
CA SER A 399 -18.73 6.75 15.03
C SER A 399 -18.09 8.07 14.61
N PHE A 400 -18.86 8.91 13.91
CA PHE A 400 -18.47 10.28 13.63
C PHE A 400 -19.67 11.21 13.76
N SER A 401 -19.41 12.48 14.03
CA SER A 401 -20.46 13.51 14.10
C SER A 401 -19.89 14.86 13.65
N ILE A 402 -20.77 15.75 13.23
CA ILE A 402 -20.42 17.14 12.96
C ILE A 402 -20.43 17.87 14.30
N ALA A 403 -19.25 18.27 14.77
CA ALA A 403 -19.08 18.97 16.06
C ALA A 403 -19.45 20.45 15.95
N SER A 404 -19.16 21.08 14.80
CA SER A 404 -19.48 22.49 14.54
C SER A 404 -19.47 22.79 13.05
N GLY A 405 -20.04 23.92 12.66
CA GLY A 405 -20.10 24.37 11.27
C GLY A 405 -21.08 23.59 10.40
N ALA A 406 -21.02 23.82 9.12
CA ALA A 406 -21.83 23.12 8.10
C ALA A 406 -20.95 22.77 6.89
N PRO A 407 -21.09 21.57 6.30
CA PRO A 407 -20.39 21.24 5.08
C PRO A 407 -21.06 21.92 3.88
N SER A 408 -20.27 22.24 2.87
CA SER A 408 -20.71 22.68 1.55
C SER A 408 -20.66 21.54 0.54
N THR A 409 -21.38 21.68 -0.56
CA THR A 409 -21.39 20.68 -1.64
C THR A 409 -19.98 20.39 -2.14
N GLY A 410 -19.59 19.13 -2.14
CA GLY A 410 -18.25 18.68 -2.55
C GLY A 410 -17.26 18.51 -1.42
N ASP A 411 -17.56 18.99 -0.21
CA ASP A 411 -16.68 18.85 0.94
C ASP A 411 -16.41 17.38 1.28
N GLN A 412 -15.15 17.11 1.64
CA GLN A 412 -14.64 15.77 1.92
C GLN A 412 -13.87 15.75 3.24
N PHE A 413 -13.99 14.64 3.96
CA PHE A 413 -13.30 14.40 5.23
C PHE A 413 -12.73 12.99 5.24
N LEU A 414 -11.45 12.86 5.55
CA LEU A 414 -10.79 11.57 5.76
C LEU A 414 -10.93 11.16 7.23
N ILE A 415 -11.34 9.94 7.47
CA ILE A 415 -11.41 9.33 8.80
C ILE A 415 -10.53 8.09 8.78
N GLN A 416 -9.54 8.05 9.65
CA GLN A 416 -8.56 6.97 9.79
C GLN A 416 -8.67 6.36 11.20
N PRO A 417 -9.60 5.41 11.41
CA PRO A 417 -9.90 4.92 12.75
C PRO A 417 -8.74 4.18 13.42
N THR A 418 -7.87 3.56 12.64
CA THR A 418 -6.83 2.66 13.13
C THR A 418 -5.40 3.17 12.91
N ALA A 419 -5.18 4.10 11.98
CA ALA A 419 -3.84 4.53 11.58
C ALA A 419 -2.94 4.96 12.76
N ASN A 420 -3.47 5.76 13.67
CA ASN A 420 -2.71 6.28 14.82
C ASN A 420 -2.78 5.37 16.07
N GLY A 421 -3.35 4.18 15.96
CA GLY A 421 -3.54 3.30 17.12
C GLY A 421 -2.23 2.87 17.77
N ALA A 422 -1.24 2.53 16.96
CA ALA A 422 0.06 2.07 17.44
C ALA A 422 0.96 3.21 17.96
N SER A 423 0.87 4.40 17.38
CA SER A 423 1.60 5.58 17.87
C SER A 423 1.01 6.16 19.15
N GLY A 424 -0.32 6.09 19.30
CA GLY A 424 -1.04 6.71 20.43
C GLY A 424 -1.21 5.82 21.65
N ILE A 425 -0.88 4.52 21.58
CA ILE A 425 -0.97 3.64 22.76
C ILE A 425 0.15 3.96 23.75
N ASN A 426 -0.21 4.20 25.01
CA ASN A 426 0.73 4.39 26.11
C ASN A 426 0.17 3.79 27.39
N VAL A 427 1.00 3.59 28.41
CA VAL A 427 0.55 3.21 29.75
C VAL A 427 0.05 4.45 30.48
N ALA A 428 -1.22 4.46 30.88
CA ALA A 428 -1.86 5.57 31.60
C ALA A 428 -1.52 5.57 33.09
N ILE A 429 -1.16 4.42 33.63
CA ILE A 429 -0.89 4.22 35.06
C ILE A 429 0.61 4.37 35.33
N THR A 430 0.97 5.18 36.31
CA THR A 430 2.35 5.33 36.80
C THR A 430 2.56 4.71 38.18
N ASP A 431 1.48 4.55 38.94
CA ASP A 431 1.47 4.00 40.30
C ASP A 431 1.00 2.54 40.29
N THR A 432 1.87 1.64 40.71
CA THR A 432 1.61 0.20 40.76
C THR A 432 0.43 -0.18 41.66
N SER A 433 0.09 0.65 42.67
CA SER A 433 -1.06 0.43 43.54
C SER A 433 -2.39 0.50 42.78
N LYS A 434 -2.44 1.26 41.68
CA LYS A 434 -3.65 1.46 40.86
C LYS A 434 -3.94 0.32 39.87
N ILE A 435 -3.10 -0.71 39.80
CA ILE A 435 -3.40 -1.89 38.98
C ILE A 435 -4.54 -2.67 39.64
N ALA A 436 -5.68 -2.79 38.98
CA ALA A 436 -6.89 -3.41 39.47
C ALA A 436 -6.85 -4.94 39.35
N ALA A 437 -6.12 -5.60 40.24
CA ALA A 437 -5.93 -7.06 40.24
C ALA A 437 -7.07 -7.82 40.95
N ALA A 438 -7.73 -7.20 41.89
CA ALA A 438 -8.80 -7.81 42.68
C ALA A 438 -10.18 -7.67 42.01
N ALA A 439 -11.12 -8.56 42.35
CA ALA A 439 -12.53 -8.34 42.07
C ALA A 439 -13.14 -7.44 43.12
N PRO A 440 -14.04 -6.49 42.80
CA PRO A 440 -14.59 -5.54 43.74
C PRO A 440 -15.68 -6.12 44.66
N ILE A 441 -16.12 -7.35 44.39
CA ILE A 441 -17.12 -8.05 45.21
C ILE A 441 -16.57 -9.38 45.74
N ARG A 442 -17.08 -9.80 46.87
CA ARG A 442 -16.91 -11.15 47.42
C ARG A 442 -18.24 -11.73 47.81
N THR A 443 -18.36 -13.03 47.72
CA THR A 443 -19.55 -13.79 48.08
C THR A 443 -19.26 -14.72 49.24
N ALA A 444 -20.23 -14.99 50.06
CA ALA A 444 -20.14 -15.98 51.13
C ALA A 444 -21.49 -16.67 51.39
N ALA A 445 -21.47 -17.95 51.70
CA ALA A 445 -22.57 -18.63 52.34
C ALA A 445 -22.49 -18.40 53.86
N SER A 446 -23.64 -18.15 54.51
CA SER A 446 -23.65 -18.00 55.97
C SER A 446 -23.18 -19.28 56.66
N SER A 447 -22.42 -19.13 57.74
CA SER A 447 -22.02 -20.28 58.58
C SER A 447 -23.18 -20.94 59.30
N THR A 448 -24.35 -20.30 59.31
CA THR A 448 -25.59 -20.81 59.91
C THR A 448 -26.44 -21.58 58.89
N ASN A 449 -26.04 -21.67 57.64
CA ASN A 449 -26.76 -22.42 56.64
C ASN A 449 -26.74 -23.92 56.95
N SER A 450 -27.88 -24.56 56.79
CA SER A 450 -28.05 -25.99 57.05
C SER A 450 -28.11 -26.85 55.77
N GLY A 451 -28.32 -26.22 54.63
CA GLY A 451 -28.28 -26.87 53.31
C GLY A 451 -26.90 -26.97 52.72
N SER A 452 -26.79 -27.60 51.54
CA SER A 452 -25.54 -27.75 50.79
C SER A 452 -25.33 -26.65 49.74
N GLY A 453 -26.13 -25.56 49.79
CA GLY A 453 -26.05 -24.45 48.82
C GLY A 453 -24.68 -23.77 48.81
N LYS A 454 -24.12 -23.57 47.61
CA LYS A 454 -22.83 -22.88 47.39
C LYS A 454 -22.99 -21.76 46.39
N ILE A 455 -22.54 -20.57 46.77
CA ILE A 455 -22.50 -19.40 45.89
C ILE A 455 -21.12 -19.28 45.22
N SER A 456 -21.09 -19.03 43.89
CA SER A 456 -19.85 -18.75 43.19
C SER A 456 -19.27 -17.39 43.58
N ALA A 457 -17.98 -17.14 43.25
CA ALA A 457 -17.30 -15.90 43.56
C ALA A 457 -17.92 -14.64 42.92
N GLY A 458 -18.78 -14.81 41.92
CA GLY A 458 -19.39 -13.72 41.16
C GLY A 458 -18.42 -13.02 40.19
N VAL A 459 -18.96 -12.54 39.11
CA VAL A 459 -18.22 -11.79 38.07
C VAL A 459 -18.99 -10.49 37.82
N LEU A 460 -18.25 -9.39 37.58
CA LEU A 460 -18.82 -8.14 37.10
C LEU A 460 -18.82 -8.09 35.61
N ASN A 461 -19.95 -7.70 35.00
CA ASN A 461 -20.12 -7.48 33.59
C ASN A 461 -20.22 -5.98 33.24
N SER A 462 -20.48 -5.14 34.24
CA SER A 462 -20.45 -3.68 34.16
C SER A 462 -20.05 -3.10 35.50
N ALA A 463 -19.63 -1.84 35.53
CA ALA A 463 -19.29 -1.18 36.80
C ALA A 463 -20.48 -1.29 37.80
N PRO A 464 -20.25 -1.77 39.01
CA PRO A 464 -21.32 -1.90 39.98
C PRO A 464 -21.81 -0.50 40.38
N GLY A 465 -23.12 -0.39 40.63
CA GLY A 465 -23.66 0.71 41.44
C GLY A 465 -23.04 0.70 42.83
N ALA A 466 -23.31 1.71 43.66
CA ALA A 466 -22.80 1.77 45.04
C ALA A 466 -23.01 0.43 45.76
N ALA A 467 -21.85 -0.19 46.11
CA ALA A 467 -21.84 -1.56 46.63
C ALA A 467 -22.38 -1.60 48.06
N SER A 468 -23.67 -1.89 48.23
CA SER A 468 -24.26 -2.29 49.49
C SER A 468 -24.20 -3.81 49.66
N VAL A 469 -24.18 -4.28 50.91
CA VAL A 469 -24.25 -5.72 51.18
C VAL A 469 -25.63 -6.24 50.74
N ILE A 470 -25.63 -7.21 49.83
CA ILE A 470 -26.84 -7.90 49.36
C ILE A 470 -26.90 -9.25 50.08
N THR A 471 -28.03 -9.56 50.70
CA THR A 471 -28.26 -10.86 51.33
C THR A 471 -29.41 -11.56 50.62
N LEU A 472 -29.10 -12.61 49.91
CA LEU A 472 -30.10 -13.49 49.31
C LEU A 472 -30.54 -14.53 50.33
N SER A 473 -31.85 -14.79 50.45
CA SER A 473 -32.41 -15.83 51.31
C SER A 473 -33.21 -16.81 50.49
N TYR A 474 -33.03 -18.11 50.76
CA TYR A 474 -33.76 -19.16 50.08
C TYR A 474 -35.02 -19.54 50.88
N ASP A 475 -36.13 -19.66 50.16
CA ASP A 475 -37.40 -20.16 50.69
C ASP A 475 -37.71 -21.53 50.04
N SER A 476 -37.74 -22.56 50.85
CA SER A 476 -38.01 -23.92 50.38
C SER A 476 -39.49 -24.17 50.02
N ALA A 477 -40.45 -23.36 50.60
CA ALA A 477 -41.87 -23.53 50.29
C ALA A 477 -42.21 -23.08 48.85
N THR A 478 -41.54 -22.02 48.39
CA THR A 478 -41.73 -21.47 47.05
C THR A 478 -40.61 -21.84 46.09
N ASN A 479 -39.58 -22.57 46.54
CA ASN A 479 -38.36 -22.87 45.82
C ASN A 479 -37.77 -21.63 45.14
N SER A 480 -37.61 -20.55 45.91
CA SER A 480 -37.18 -19.26 45.36
C SER A 480 -36.14 -18.55 46.23
N LEU A 481 -35.43 -17.59 45.61
CA LEU A 481 -34.50 -16.68 46.24
C LEU A 481 -35.14 -15.30 46.34
N SER A 482 -34.98 -14.64 47.51
CA SER A 482 -35.41 -13.27 47.78
C SER A 482 -34.22 -12.42 48.26
N GLY A 483 -34.41 -11.11 48.39
CA GLY A 483 -33.37 -10.19 48.87
C GLY A 483 -32.55 -9.55 47.77
N PHE A 484 -32.97 -9.66 46.53
CA PHE A 484 -32.36 -8.95 45.40
C PHE A 484 -32.62 -7.43 45.53
N PRO A 485 -31.69 -6.58 45.08
CA PRO A 485 -31.94 -5.15 44.98
C PRO A 485 -33.08 -4.85 44.00
N ALA A 486 -33.62 -3.62 44.05
CA ALA A 486 -34.75 -3.19 43.20
C ALA A 486 -34.30 -2.99 41.71
N VAL A 487 -33.74 -4.04 41.11
CA VAL A 487 -33.34 -4.12 39.69
C VAL A 487 -33.88 -5.42 39.07
N PRO A 488 -34.06 -5.49 37.76
CA PRO A 488 -34.45 -6.74 37.10
C PRO A 488 -33.38 -7.82 37.30
N VAL A 489 -33.83 -9.07 37.43
CA VAL A 489 -32.97 -10.25 37.59
C VAL A 489 -33.24 -11.19 36.42
N SER A 490 -32.17 -11.68 35.78
CA SER A 490 -32.25 -12.73 34.78
C SER A 490 -31.60 -14.02 35.28
N VAL A 491 -32.26 -15.13 35.04
CA VAL A 491 -31.76 -16.48 35.38
C VAL A 491 -31.60 -17.26 34.09
N THR A 492 -30.37 -17.67 33.79
CA THR A 492 -30.05 -18.46 32.60
C THR A 492 -29.62 -19.86 33.02
N GLY A 493 -30.41 -20.85 32.66
CA GLY A 493 -30.12 -22.26 32.91
C GLY A 493 -30.64 -23.15 31.76
N ASN A 494 -29.93 -24.22 31.44
CA ASN A 494 -30.31 -25.17 30.39
C ASN A 494 -30.65 -24.52 29.02
N GLY A 495 -29.93 -23.44 28.67
CA GLY A 495 -30.14 -22.71 27.43
C GLY A 495 -31.35 -21.76 27.40
N THR A 496 -32.08 -21.64 28.51
CA THR A 496 -33.25 -20.75 28.64
C THR A 496 -32.97 -19.62 29.61
N THR A 497 -33.35 -18.39 29.25
CA THR A 497 -33.26 -17.22 30.12
C THR A 497 -34.66 -16.79 30.56
N THR A 498 -34.89 -16.73 31.88
CA THR A 498 -36.11 -16.23 32.49
C THR A 498 -35.83 -14.89 33.17
N ASN A 499 -36.65 -13.88 32.91
CA ASN A 499 -36.50 -12.54 33.50
C ASN A 499 -37.54 -12.33 34.60
N PHE A 500 -37.08 -11.74 35.70
CA PHE A 500 -37.88 -11.39 36.86
C PHE A 500 -37.88 -9.87 37.04
N ALA A 501 -39.02 -9.33 37.40
CA ALA A 501 -39.16 -7.90 37.70
C ALA A 501 -38.34 -7.48 38.92
N ALA A 502 -38.01 -6.21 39.04
CA ALA A 502 -37.30 -5.65 40.17
C ALA A 502 -38.07 -5.96 41.49
N GLY A 503 -37.36 -6.50 42.51
CA GLY A 503 -37.92 -6.87 43.82
C GLY A 503 -38.74 -8.16 43.83
N ALA A 504 -38.88 -8.88 42.74
CA ALA A 504 -39.58 -10.15 42.70
C ALA A 504 -38.76 -11.29 43.34
N SER A 505 -39.42 -12.30 43.87
CA SER A 505 -38.79 -13.59 44.24
C SER A 505 -38.36 -14.32 42.96
N VAL A 506 -37.14 -14.85 42.93
CA VAL A 506 -36.50 -15.46 41.78
C VAL A 506 -36.50 -16.97 41.94
N ALA A 507 -37.13 -17.69 41.05
CA ALA A 507 -37.14 -19.16 41.07
C ALA A 507 -35.72 -19.72 41.10
N TYR A 508 -35.46 -20.63 42.04
CA TYR A 508 -34.15 -21.24 42.19
C TYR A 508 -34.00 -22.43 41.24
N THR A 509 -32.93 -22.40 40.46
CA THR A 509 -32.50 -23.51 39.63
C THR A 509 -31.03 -23.81 39.94
N PRO A 510 -30.68 -25.03 40.42
CA PRO A 510 -29.31 -25.35 40.79
C PRO A 510 -28.34 -25.18 39.64
N GLY A 511 -27.25 -24.41 39.84
CA GLY A 511 -26.21 -24.17 38.85
C GLY A 511 -26.56 -23.17 37.74
N ALA A 512 -27.77 -22.60 37.73
CA ALA A 512 -28.13 -21.54 36.78
C ALA A 512 -27.36 -20.24 37.09
N THR A 513 -27.07 -19.48 36.02
CA THR A 513 -26.45 -18.14 36.16
C THR A 513 -27.53 -17.13 36.51
N ILE A 514 -27.36 -16.44 37.61
CA ILE A 514 -28.22 -15.34 38.07
C ILE A 514 -27.49 -14.03 37.79
N SER A 515 -28.09 -13.15 37.01
CA SER A 515 -27.51 -11.85 36.63
C SER A 515 -28.41 -10.71 37.04
N PHE A 516 -27.86 -9.70 37.74
CA PHE A 516 -28.55 -8.51 38.18
C PHE A 516 -27.55 -7.39 38.53
N GLY A 517 -27.93 -6.14 38.35
CA GLY A 517 -27.11 -4.99 38.75
C GLY A 517 -25.70 -4.96 38.21
N GLY A 518 -25.48 -5.51 37.00
CA GLY A 518 -24.16 -5.58 36.35
C GLY A 518 -23.27 -6.73 36.85
N MET A 519 -23.79 -7.63 37.69
CA MET A 519 -23.06 -8.79 38.19
C MET A 519 -23.73 -10.09 37.78
N SER A 520 -22.95 -11.17 37.70
CA SER A 520 -23.42 -12.53 37.47
C SER A 520 -22.80 -13.50 38.47
N LEU A 521 -23.60 -14.41 38.98
CA LEU A 521 -23.15 -15.45 39.90
C LEU A 521 -23.95 -16.75 39.65
N THR A 522 -23.46 -17.85 40.18
CA THR A 522 -24.20 -19.12 40.19
C THR A 522 -24.44 -19.55 41.64
N LEU A 523 -25.60 -20.12 41.91
CA LEU A 523 -25.89 -20.80 43.14
C LEU A 523 -26.14 -22.29 42.83
N SER A 524 -25.38 -23.17 43.47
CA SER A 524 -25.42 -24.63 43.24
C SER A 524 -25.75 -25.37 44.52
N GLY A 525 -26.03 -26.67 44.42
CA GLY A 525 -26.41 -27.51 45.55
C GLY A 525 -27.89 -27.41 45.93
N THR A 526 -28.25 -27.86 47.12
CA THR A 526 -29.61 -27.85 47.69
C THR A 526 -29.62 -26.99 48.94
N PRO A 527 -29.95 -25.69 48.84
CA PRO A 527 -30.07 -24.86 50.02
C PRO A 527 -31.28 -25.31 50.88
N ALA A 528 -31.17 -25.14 52.19
CA ALA A 528 -32.27 -25.37 53.12
C ALA A 528 -33.07 -24.08 53.36
N ASN A 529 -34.25 -24.19 53.94
CA ASN A 529 -35.10 -23.04 54.21
C ASN A 529 -34.38 -22.01 55.08
N ASN A 530 -34.47 -20.73 54.69
CA ASN A 530 -33.78 -19.60 55.31
C ASN A 530 -32.25 -19.59 55.19
N ASP A 531 -31.65 -20.45 54.36
CA ASP A 531 -30.22 -20.33 54.03
C ASP A 531 -29.93 -18.98 53.38
N LYS A 532 -28.82 -18.34 53.80
CA LYS A 532 -28.44 -17.01 53.36
C LYS A 532 -27.13 -17.00 52.60
N PHE A 533 -27.11 -16.22 51.55
CA PHE A 533 -25.93 -16.00 50.69
C PHE A 533 -25.68 -14.49 50.60
N THR A 534 -24.48 -14.06 50.93
CA THR A 534 -24.13 -12.64 50.95
C THR A 534 -23.23 -12.29 49.79
N ILE A 535 -23.46 -11.13 49.20
CA ILE A 535 -22.57 -10.47 48.23
C ILE A 535 -22.19 -9.14 48.89
N SER A 536 -20.92 -8.90 49.08
CA SER A 536 -20.43 -7.70 49.79
C SER A 536 -19.27 -7.07 49.04
N PRO A 537 -18.97 -5.77 49.29
CA PRO A 537 -17.74 -5.15 48.80
C PRO A 537 -16.50 -5.96 49.24
N ASN A 538 -15.53 -6.08 48.38
CA ASN A 538 -14.28 -6.77 48.68
C ASN A 538 -13.29 -5.83 49.37
N THR A 539 -13.56 -5.44 50.60
CA THR A 539 -12.67 -4.57 51.39
C THR A 539 -11.38 -5.29 51.75
N ASN A 540 -10.22 -4.59 51.60
CA ASN A 540 -8.88 -5.15 51.84
C ASN A 540 -8.56 -6.38 50.98
N GLY A 541 -9.06 -6.43 49.76
CA GLY A 541 -8.86 -7.53 48.81
C GLY A 541 -7.46 -7.64 48.23
N LYS A 542 -6.38 -7.25 48.96
CA LYS A 542 -5.01 -7.16 48.46
C LYS A 542 -4.44 -8.48 47.95
N GLY A 543 -4.90 -9.62 48.48
CA GLY A 543 -4.52 -10.95 48.02
C GLY A 543 -5.43 -11.54 46.94
N ASP A 544 -6.44 -10.81 46.50
CA ASP A 544 -7.36 -11.27 45.46
C ASP A 544 -6.79 -11.02 44.06
N SER A 545 -6.76 -12.05 43.24
CA SER A 545 -6.21 -12.02 41.87
C SER A 545 -7.28 -12.29 40.81
N ARG A 546 -8.56 -12.35 41.14
CA ARG A 546 -9.60 -12.74 40.19
C ARG A 546 -9.68 -11.85 38.96
N ASN A 547 -9.51 -10.54 39.12
CA ASN A 547 -9.48 -9.65 37.96
C ASN A 547 -8.17 -9.76 37.17
N ALA A 548 -7.03 -10.01 37.85
CA ALA A 548 -5.75 -10.27 37.15
C ALA A 548 -5.82 -11.54 36.29
N LEU A 549 -6.53 -12.59 36.75
CA LEU A 549 -6.79 -13.79 35.93
C LEU A 549 -7.65 -13.48 34.69
N LEU A 550 -8.70 -12.64 34.85
CA LEU A 550 -9.55 -12.22 33.72
C LEU A 550 -8.77 -11.34 32.72
N LEU A 551 -7.90 -10.45 33.19
CA LEU A 551 -6.99 -9.68 32.36
C LEU A 551 -6.00 -10.59 31.62
N GLY A 552 -5.45 -11.60 32.30
CA GLY A 552 -4.58 -12.59 31.66
C GLY A 552 -5.29 -13.44 30.60
N ALA A 553 -6.58 -13.78 30.82
CA ALA A 553 -7.39 -14.55 29.88
C ALA A 553 -7.63 -13.83 28.53
N LEU A 554 -7.49 -12.50 28.50
CA LEU A 554 -7.57 -11.72 27.25
C LEU A 554 -6.50 -12.12 26.23
N GLN A 555 -5.38 -12.72 26.65
CA GLN A 555 -4.34 -13.23 25.76
C GLN A 555 -4.89 -14.21 24.71
N SER A 556 -5.78 -15.11 25.15
CA SER A 556 -6.35 -16.17 24.31
C SER A 556 -7.78 -15.87 23.86
N ALA A 557 -8.36 -14.76 24.31
CA ALA A 557 -9.70 -14.36 23.93
C ALA A 557 -9.74 -13.81 22.51
N ASN A 558 -10.72 -14.23 21.73
CA ASN A 558 -10.98 -13.67 20.41
C ASN A 558 -11.70 -12.33 20.57
N THR A 559 -10.93 -11.23 20.56
CA THR A 559 -11.45 -9.87 20.83
C THR A 559 -11.45 -8.98 19.60
N LEU A 560 -10.83 -9.43 18.50
CA LEU A 560 -10.69 -8.68 17.24
C LEU A 560 -11.47 -9.37 16.10
N SER A 561 -11.68 -8.63 15.01
CA SER A 561 -12.36 -9.11 13.80
C SER A 561 -13.72 -9.77 14.13
N ASN A 562 -14.58 -9.05 14.85
CA ASN A 562 -15.89 -9.53 15.30
C ASN A 562 -15.81 -10.81 16.16
N GLY A 563 -14.79 -10.91 17.00
CA GLY A 563 -14.62 -12.04 17.92
C GLY A 563 -14.05 -13.30 17.26
N THR A 564 -13.33 -13.18 16.17
CA THR A 564 -12.77 -14.33 15.44
C THR A 564 -11.27 -14.53 15.67
N THR A 565 -10.54 -13.53 16.16
CA THR A 565 -9.08 -13.63 16.32
C THR A 565 -8.59 -12.95 17.62
N THR A 566 -7.47 -13.45 18.13
CA THR A 566 -6.72 -12.88 19.26
C THR A 566 -5.80 -11.76 18.79
N TYR A 567 -5.19 -11.00 19.74
CA TYR A 567 -4.15 -9.98 19.39
C TYR A 567 -2.97 -10.59 18.63
N GLN A 568 -2.45 -11.72 19.12
CA GLN A 568 -1.34 -12.40 18.48
C GLN A 568 -1.74 -13.01 17.13
N GLY A 569 -2.97 -13.53 17.02
CA GLY A 569 -3.52 -14.02 15.76
C GLY A 569 -3.66 -12.92 14.71
N ALA A 570 -4.14 -11.74 15.10
CA ALA A 570 -4.25 -10.59 14.20
C ALA A 570 -2.89 -10.08 13.71
N TYR A 571 -1.89 -10.04 14.62
CA TYR A 571 -0.52 -9.70 14.21
C TYR A 571 0.10 -10.76 13.29
N ALA A 572 -0.09 -12.04 13.60
CA ALA A 572 0.39 -13.13 12.74
C ALA A 572 -0.25 -13.12 11.34
N GLN A 573 -1.54 -12.73 11.24
CA GLN A 573 -2.19 -12.51 9.95
C GLN A 573 -1.52 -11.39 9.15
N LEU A 574 -1.15 -10.27 9.80
CA LEU A 574 -0.40 -9.19 9.15
C LEU A 574 0.96 -9.69 8.62
N VAL A 575 1.75 -10.38 9.48
CA VAL A 575 3.05 -10.93 9.09
C VAL A 575 2.90 -11.89 7.89
N SER A 576 1.90 -12.79 7.96
CA SER A 576 1.63 -13.73 6.86
C SER A 576 1.19 -13.04 5.57
N LEU A 577 0.38 -11.99 5.65
CA LEU A 577 -0.07 -11.23 4.49
C LEU A 577 1.11 -10.55 3.79
N VAL A 578 1.98 -9.90 4.55
CA VAL A 578 3.17 -9.23 4.01
C VAL A 578 4.16 -10.24 3.45
N GLY A 579 4.49 -11.31 4.21
CA GLY A 579 5.43 -12.33 3.79
C GLY A 579 4.98 -13.11 2.54
N ASN A 580 3.69 -13.45 2.45
CA ASN A 580 3.13 -14.10 1.25
C ASN A 580 3.20 -13.17 0.04
N LYS A 581 2.89 -11.88 0.21
CA LYS A 581 2.97 -10.89 -0.87
C LYS A 581 4.41 -10.62 -1.28
N ALA A 582 5.36 -10.57 -0.34
CA ALA A 582 6.79 -10.44 -0.63
C ALA A 582 7.31 -11.62 -1.45
N ASN A 583 6.93 -12.84 -1.09
CA ASN A 583 7.30 -14.05 -1.84
C ASN A 583 6.67 -14.06 -3.25
N GLU A 584 5.38 -13.74 -3.38
CA GLU A 584 4.70 -13.58 -4.69
C GLU A 584 5.44 -12.58 -5.56
N LEU A 585 5.79 -11.39 -5.03
CA LEU A 585 6.49 -10.34 -5.76
C LEU A 585 7.91 -10.75 -6.13
N GLN A 586 8.62 -11.48 -5.28
CA GLN A 586 9.94 -12.01 -5.61
C GLN A 586 9.91 -12.93 -6.82
N VAL A 587 8.92 -13.84 -6.88
CA VAL A 587 8.75 -14.78 -7.99
C VAL A 587 8.31 -14.05 -9.27
N THR A 588 7.31 -13.17 -9.16
CA THR A 588 6.77 -12.43 -10.32
C THR A 588 7.74 -11.39 -10.87
N SER A 589 8.52 -10.71 -10.01
CA SER A 589 9.60 -9.80 -10.43
C SER A 589 10.64 -10.56 -11.25
N LYS A 590 11.07 -11.74 -10.78
CA LYS A 590 12.04 -12.58 -11.52
C LYS A 590 11.50 -13.05 -12.87
N ALA A 591 10.22 -13.40 -12.94
CA ALA A 591 9.56 -13.72 -14.20
C ALA A 591 9.48 -12.50 -15.13
N GLY A 592 9.19 -11.30 -14.59
CA GLY A 592 9.18 -10.04 -15.31
C GLY A 592 10.54 -9.68 -15.91
N GLU A 593 11.62 -9.82 -15.14
CA GLU A 593 13.00 -9.65 -15.63
C GLU A 593 13.31 -10.61 -16.80
N THR A 594 12.89 -11.87 -16.68
CA THR A 594 13.12 -12.87 -17.74
C THR A 594 12.35 -12.51 -19.03
N LEU A 595 11.09 -12.08 -18.90
CA LEU A 595 10.29 -11.62 -20.05
C LEU A 595 10.88 -10.39 -20.70
N LEU A 596 11.39 -9.43 -19.90
CA LEU A 596 12.09 -8.26 -20.42
C LEU A 596 13.35 -8.66 -21.18
N ALA A 597 14.17 -9.54 -20.61
CA ALA A 597 15.38 -10.03 -21.28
C ALA A 597 15.06 -10.73 -22.61
N GLN A 598 14.02 -11.54 -22.68
CA GLN A 598 13.54 -12.17 -23.91
C GLN A 598 13.05 -11.15 -24.95
N ALA A 599 12.30 -10.12 -24.50
CA ALA A 599 11.85 -9.06 -25.40
C ALA A 599 13.03 -8.26 -25.98
N GLN A 600 14.02 -7.93 -25.15
CA GLN A 600 15.25 -7.25 -25.56
C GLN A 600 16.08 -8.12 -26.51
N GLN A 601 16.23 -9.41 -26.25
CA GLN A 601 16.91 -10.33 -27.17
C GLN A 601 16.22 -10.41 -28.52
N ALA A 602 14.88 -10.48 -28.55
CA ALA A 602 14.13 -10.48 -29.80
C ALA A 602 14.32 -9.16 -30.59
N GLN A 603 14.37 -8.02 -29.90
CA GLN A 603 14.66 -6.72 -30.52
C GLN A 603 16.08 -6.67 -31.03
N GLN A 604 17.09 -7.10 -30.27
CA GLN A 604 18.49 -7.12 -30.64
C GLN A 604 18.77 -8.08 -31.80
N ALA A 605 18.03 -9.18 -31.90
CA ALA A 605 18.18 -10.10 -33.03
C ALA A 605 17.83 -9.46 -34.40
N GLU A 606 16.91 -8.47 -34.41
CA GLU A 606 16.52 -7.74 -35.64
C GLU A 606 17.28 -6.42 -35.80
N SER A 607 17.40 -5.63 -34.72
CA SER A 607 17.96 -4.28 -34.78
C SER A 607 19.39 -4.16 -34.26
N GLY A 608 19.94 -5.21 -33.67
CA GLY A 608 21.31 -5.21 -33.15
C GLY A 608 22.40 -5.28 -34.20
N VAL A 609 23.58 -4.81 -33.85
CA VAL A 609 24.79 -4.91 -34.68
C VAL A 609 25.46 -6.24 -34.43
N ASN A 610 25.55 -7.08 -35.48
CA ASN A 610 26.38 -8.28 -35.48
C ASN A 610 27.77 -7.95 -36.05
N LEU A 611 28.80 -7.97 -35.20
CA LEU A 611 30.15 -7.59 -35.57
C LEU A 611 30.74 -8.47 -36.68
N ASP A 612 30.38 -9.76 -36.75
CA ASP A 612 30.85 -10.67 -37.80
C ASP A 612 30.26 -10.31 -39.17
N GLU A 613 28.94 -9.97 -39.17
CA GLU A 613 28.29 -9.50 -40.40
C GLU A 613 28.85 -8.14 -40.85
N GLU A 614 29.07 -7.22 -39.91
CA GLU A 614 29.66 -5.92 -40.26
C GLU A 614 31.11 -6.05 -40.71
N ALA A 615 31.90 -6.96 -40.15
CA ALA A 615 33.27 -7.26 -40.68
C ALA A 615 33.23 -7.82 -42.10
N ALA A 616 32.29 -8.72 -42.41
CA ALA A 616 32.08 -9.22 -43.77
C ALA A 616 31.63 -8.10 -44.73
N ASN A 617 30.71 -7.23 -44.28
CA ASN A 617 30.27 -6.06 -45.04
C ASN A 617 31.40 -5.07 -45.30
N LEU A 618 32.27 -4.83 -44.32
CA LEU A 618 33.43 -3.96 -44.43
C LEU A 618 34.38 -4.46 -45.54
N LEU A 619 34.69 -5.77 -45.51
CA LEU A 619 35.52 -6.39 -46.56
C LEU A 619 34.85 -6.30 -47.95
N ARG A 620 33.54 -6.55 -48.03
CA ARG A 620 32.77 -6.45 -49.28
C ARG A 620 32.80 -5.04 -49.85
N TYR A 621 32.55 -4.01 -49.05
CA TYR A 621 32.58 -2.63 -49.47
C TYR A 621 34.01 -2.16 -49.78
N GLN A 622 35.04 -2.64 -49.08
CA GLN A 622 36.44 -2.37 -49.40
C GLN A 622 36.83 -2.93 -50.78
N GLN A 623 36.42 -4.18 -51.07
CA GLN A 623 36.64 -4.78 -52.37
C GLN A 623 35.88 -4.03 -53.49
N ALA A 624 34.62 -3.64 -53.24
CA ALA A 624 33.82 -2.85 -54.17
C ALA A 624 34.45 -1.47 -54.43
N TYR A 625 34.99 -0.82 -53.41
CA TYR A 625 35.71 0.46 -53.52
C TYR A 625 36.96 0.31 -54.38
N GLN A 626 37.78 -0.74 -54.17
CA GLN A 626 38.96 -1.03 -54.94
C GLN A 626 38.63 -1.36 -56.44
N ALA A 627 37.57 -2.13 -56.66
CA ALA A 627 37.10 -2.46 -58.02
C ALA A 627 36.61 -1.21 -58.75
N ALA A 628 35.83 -0.33 -58.11
CA ALA A 628 35.35 0.93 -58.64
C ALA A 628 36.55 1.88 -58.99
N GLY A 629 37.56 1.93 -58.07
CA GLY A 629 38.82 2.66 -58.37
C GLY A 629 39.56 2.15 -59.59
N LYS A 630 39.60 0.82 -59.80
CA LYS A 630 40.17 0.22 -61.02
C LYS A 630 39.36 0.58 -62.27
N VAL A 631 38.04 0.59 -62.23
CA VAL A 631 37.17 1.04 -63.31
C VAL A 631 37.46 2.50 -63.66
N MET A 632 37.61 3.38 -62.68
CA MET A 632 37.97 4.78 -62.86
C MET A 632 39.37 4.92 -63.55
N GLN A 633 40.35 4.14 -63.09
CA GLN A 633 41.69 4.14 -63.66
C GLN A 633 41.66 3.71 -65.16
N ILE A 634 40.92 2.64 -65.50
CA ILE A 634 40.73 2.17 -66.87
C ILE A 634 40.00 3.24 -67.71
N ALA A 635 38.94 3.86 -67.17
CA ALA A 635 38.20 4.94 -67.81
C ALA A 635 39.11 6.15 -68.15
N SER A 636 39.97 6.54 -67.18
CA SER A 636 40.98 7.60 -67.39
C SER A 636 41.97 7.22 -68.52
N GLN A 637 42.52 6.01 -68.50
CA GLN A 637 43.45 5.53 -69.58
C GLN A 637 42.79 5.50 -70.96
N MET A 638 41.52 5.06 -71.01
CA MET A 638 40.76 5.10 -72.29
C MET A 638 40.56 6.53 -72.79
N PHE A 639 40.27 7.47 -71.86
CA PHE A 639 40.11 8.89 -72.19
C PHE A 639 41.42 9.51 -72.68
N ASP A 640 42.52 9.23 -71.99
CA ASP A 640 43.87 9.69 -72.43
C ASP A 640 44.28 9.13 -73.81
N THR A 641 43.93 7.85 -74.05
CA THR A 641 44.14 7.23 -75.35
C THR A 641 43.35 7.92 -76.48
N LEU A 642 42.05 8.24 -76.17
CA LEU A 642 41.20 8.99 -77.11
C LEU A 642 41.75 10.40 -77.41
N LEU A 643 42.23 11.10 -76.35
CA LEU A 643 42.87 12.41 -76.54
C LEU A 643 44.16 12.35 -77.34
N SER A 644 44.93 11.26 -77.23
CA SER A 644 46.16 11.06 -77.98
C SER A 644 45.91 10.72 -79.44
N LEU A 645 44.76 10.10 -79.78
CA LEU A 645 44.35 9.80 -81.17
C LEU A 645 43.74 11.02 -81.90
N GLY A 646 43.32 12.09 -81.10
CA GLY A 646 42.75 13.31 -81.68
C GLY A 646 43.73 14.46 -81.85
N LYS A 647 45.02 14.22 -81.61
CA LYS A 647 46.15 15.06 -82.04
C LYS A 647 46.78 14.47 -83.25
#